data_41e7d427f7f8b9a11d9da54189e6a065
#
_entry.id   41e7d427f7f8b9a11d9da54189e6a065
#
_cell.length_a   1.000
_cell.length_b   1.000
_cell.length_c   1.000
_cell.angle_alpha   90.00
_cell.angle_beta   90.00
_cell.angle_gamma   90.00
#
_symmetry.space_group_name_H-M   'P 1'
#
loop_
_entity.id
_entity.type
_entity.pdbx_description
1 polymer ?
#
loop_
_entity_poly.entity_id
_entity_poly.type
_entity_poly.pdbx_seq_one_letter_code
_entity_poly.pdbx_strand_id
1 'polypeptide(L)'
;MLHGLRRLLTKPEGNTLAAPPPGPVPAAPQSQRAQEANAAPGAEAPPEPQAARKRIIFDISDLIQFLRESRIPSGIQRVQLNIIHYAVTDFRDRTNPVIVYFDQAQNDWLHIPEDIFLALYQATEAHDEADEEAFLALMQGLSKHQPLAAHLARFSPRDHFFLVNLGSSWWIENYFQKIRQLRKFHDLRYVPMIHDCIPLMVPEHCPRALVEDFRHWFFGAMLQADAVLTNSQWSGKDIRHHLNAAFPDAELAIHPIALNGNMRSHLAARALTEMDTVRHILPSKAPFILCVGTLESRKNHVLLFKAWARLIEHHGIEAVPYLICLGRAGWLFDEPAEFLRANPALHDRILLISSLTDGALATLYEECLFSIFNSFYEGWGLPVTESLSFGTLSLVASNTSLTEAGGKAAVYFRDNDLEDLSEKLEMLIFDTAKRLALRDHARANAEIRDWRIVADEFIDRILATEPSAAQRQEKCLRLPLGHLIHLGKAPAATPPSERALGDLLRDGLNWHRPEDWGSWTKPGVARLCLPLPDDMAEQDFLFCLRLRGPAFATPIKINIFADGEHVFGPIERTIGRGKRLGLWFSLRLNAKQLRLDIDGGAGTSLGPNDRDVGIGVTHLMLCHAEDAEARRSFLRAFPEFGLASRIKGRAILERIDIPAP
;
A
#
# COMPACT_ATOMS: atom_id res chain seq x y z
N MET A 1 11.89 -16.23 -1.62
CA MET A 1 10.80 -15.44 -2.22
C MET A 1 11.28 -14.40 -3.23
N LEU A 2 12.38 -13.68 -3.03
CA LEU A 2 12.92 -12.78 -4.08
C LEU A 2 13.39 -13.48 -5.38
N HIS A 3 13.71 -14.76 -5.34
CA HIS A 3 14.05 -15.57 -6.54
C HIS A 3 12.82 -16.12 -7.29
N GLY A 4 11.64 -16.19 -6.68
CA GLY A 4 10.40 -16.64 -7.31
C GLY A 4 9.76 -15.59 -8.21
N LEU A 5 9.91 -14.31 -7.91
CA LEU A 5 9.36 -13.20 -8.68
C LEU A 5 10.01 -13.00 -10.07
N ARG A 6 11.18 -13.58 -10.32
CA ARG A 6 11.87 -13.50 -11.64
C ARG A 6 11.43 -14.55 -12.65
N ARG A 7 10.72 -15.60 -12.26
CA ARG A 7 10.40 -16.72 -13.17
C ARG A 7 9.02 -16.68 -13.84
N LEU A 8 8.17 -15.70 -13.54
CA LEU A 8 6.79 -15.62 -14.06
C LEU A 8 6.59 -14.65 -15.22
N LEU A 9 7.65 -14.18 -15.88
CA LEU A 9 7.57 -13.27 -17.04
C LEU A 9 8.12 -13.89 -18.34
N THR A 10 8.03 -15.19 -18.54
CA THR A 10 8.30 -15.79 -19.88
C THR A 10 7.01 -15.94 -20.66
N LYS A 11 6.88 -15.14 -21.72
CA LYS A 11 5.84 -15.28 -22.75
C LYS A 11 6.02 -16.58 -23.53
N PRO A 12 4.94 -17.27 -23.94
CA PRO A 12 5.02 -18.28 -24.99
C PRO A 12 5.19 -17.61 -26.36
N GLU A 13 6.09 -18.13 -27.16
CA GLU A 13 6.25 -17.80 -28.57
C GLU A 13 5.03 -18.28 -29.39
N GLY A 14 4.51 -17.43 -30.25
CA GLY A 14 3.43 -17.83 -31.15
C GLY A 14 3.03 -16.80 -32.20
N ASN A 15 3.59 -16.93 -33.37
CA ASN A 15 3.08 -16.57 -34.72
C ASN A 15 2.61 -15.13 -35.00
N THR A 16 3.45 -14.46 -35.77
CA THR A 16 3.18 -13.27 -36.58
C THR A 16 2.19 -13.57 -37.71
N LEU A 17 1.06 -12.89 -37.72
CA LEU A 17 0.25 -12.61 -38.92
C LEU A 17 0.13 -11.09 -39.04
N ALA A 18 0.56 -10.59 -40.20
CA ALA A 18 0.59 -9.18 -40.54
C ALA A 18 -0.84 -8.61 -40.70
N ALA A 19 -1.05 -7.41 -40.15
CA ALA A 19 -2.27 -6.63 -40.34
C ALA A 19 -2.18 -5.81 -41.63
N PRO A 20 -3.32 -5.61 -42.37
CA PRO A 20 -3.37 -4.78 -43.54
C PRO A 20 -3.40 -3.27 -43.22
N PRO A 21 -3.03 -2.40 -44.16
CA PRO A 21 -2.92 -0.96 -43.95
C PRO A 21 -4.27 -0.26 -43.82
N PRO A 22 -4.34 0.89 -43.11
CA PRO A 22 -5.59 1.61 -42.90
C PRO A 22 -6.04 2.38 -44.14
N GLY A 23 -7.34 2.28 -44.45
CA GLY A 23 -8.02 3.04 -45.49
C GLY A 23 -8.34 4.48 -45.06
N PRO A 24 -8.67 5.38 -46.01
CA PRO A 24 -8.72 6.82 -45.75
C PRO A 24 -9.95 7.28 -44.96
N VAL A 25 -9.69 8.30 -44.13
CA VAL A 25 -10.66 9.01 -43.29
C VAL A 25 -11.62 9.83 -44.17
N PRO A 26 -12.95 9.78 -43.97
CA PRO A 26 -13.85 10.69 -44.63
C PRO A 26 -13.95 12.05 -43.93
N ALA A 27 -14.00 13.10 -44.75
CA ALA A 27 -14.10 14.50 -44.33
C ALA A 27 -15.46 14.84 -43.71
N ALA A 28 -15.47 15.80 -42.79
CA ALA A 28 -16.65 16.36 -42.16
C ALA A 28 -17.52 17.17 -43.12
N PRO A 29 -18.86 17.14 -43.03
CA PRO A 29 -19.72 18.02 -43.78
C PRO A 29 -19.92 19.37 -43.06
N GLN A 30 -19.83 20.41 -43.85
CA GLN A 30 -20.08 21.79 -43.48
C GLN A 30 -21.57 22.11 -43.30
N SER A 31 -21.82 23.09 -42.43
CA SER A 31 -23.08 23.71 -42.07
C SER A 31 -23.97 24.18 -43.25
N GLN A 32 -25.28 23.97 -43.17
CA GLN A 32 -26.27 24.86 -43.78
C GLN A 32 -27.48 25.10 -42.87
N ARG A 33 -27.58 26.36 -42.48
CA ARG A 33 -28.76 27.28 -42.33
C ARG A 33 -30.09 26.78 -41.79
N ALA A 34 -30.49 27.57 -40.83
CA ALA A 34 -31.80 27.80 -40.24
C ALA A 34 -32.95 27.95 -41.29
N GLN A 35 -34.12 27.43 -40.92
CA GLN A 35 -35.38 28.20 -40.90
C GLN A 35 -36.56 27.37 -40.35
N GLU A 36 -37.36 28.11 -39.59
CA GLU A 36 -38.78 27.93 -39.29
C GLU A 36 -39.21 27.10 -38.07
N ALA A 37 -39.72 27.90 -37.18
CA ALA A 37 -40.46 27.52 -36.00
C ALA A 37 -41.78 26.81 -36.35
N ASN A 38 -42.11 25.73 -35.62
CA ASN A 38 -43.50 25.43 -35.31
C ASN A 38 -43.59 24.87 -33.87
N ALA A 39 -44.42 25.52 -33.10
CA ALA A 39 -44.63 25.20 -31.69
C ALA A 39 -45.32 23.82 -31.57
N ALA A 40 -44.72 22.93 -30.79
CA ALA A 40 -45.37 21.75 -30.25
C ALA A 40 -45.56 21.93 -28.73
N PRO A 41 -46.68 21.55 -28.16
CA PRO A 41 -46.99 21.73 -26.75
C PRO A 41 -46.36 20.60 -25.93
N GLY A 42 -45.81 20.94 -24.76
CA GLY A 42 -45.38 19.99 -23.75
C GLY A 42 -43.86 19.89 -23.63
N ALA A 43 -43.21 21.00 -23.29
CA ALA A 43 -41.89 20.91 -22.63
C ALA A 43 -42.12 20.35 -21.24
N GLU A 44 -41.81 19.03 -21.06
CA GLU A 44 -41.56 18.51 -19.73
C GLU A 44 -40.51 19.40 -19.08
N ALA A 45 -40.80 19.86 -17.85
CA ALA A 45 -39.82 20.59 -17.07
C ALA A 45 -38.50 19.79 -17.01
N PRO A 46 -37.35 20.45 -17.12
CA PRO A 46 -36.08 19.72 -16.99
C PRO A 46 -36.12 18.94 -15.71
N PRO A 47 -35.72 17.66 -15.72
CA PRO A 47 -35.75 16.84 -14.51
C PRO A 47 -35.03 17.58 -13.39
N GLU A 48 -35.66 17.65 -12.21
CA GLU A 48 -35.09 18.28 -11.03
C GLU A 48 -33.65 17.77 -10.88
N PRO A 49 -32.69 18.66 -10.61
CA PRO A 49 -31.30 18.25 -10.48
C PRO A 49 -31.22 17.19 -9.40
N GLN A 50 -30.93 15.96 -9.78
CA GLN A 50 -30.75 14.86 -8.83
C GLN A 50 -29.75 15.29 -7.76
N ALA A 51 -30.11 15.10 -6.50
CA ALA A 51 -29.23 15.39 -5.37
C ALA A 51 -27.89 14.66 -5.55
N ALA A 52 -26.81 15.36 -5.22
CA ALA A 52 -25.46 14.78 -5.28
C ALA A 52 -25.39 13.49 -4.45
N ARG A 53 -24.87 12.42 -5.01
CA ARG A 53 -24.75 11.12 -4.36
C ARG A 53 -23.33 10.93 -3.83
N LYS A 54 -23.22 10.29 -2.68
CA LYS A 54 -21.94 9.77 -2.17
C LYS A 54 -21.72 8.38 -2.75
N ARG A 55 -20.49 8.13 -3.28
CA ARG A 55 -20.11 6.85 -3.89
C ARG A 55 -18.77 6.40 -3.34
N ILE A 56 -18.70 5.16 -2.86
CA ILE A 56 -17.46 4.58 -2.37
C ILE A 56 -16.83 3.75 -3.50
N ILE A 57 -15.59 4.10 -3.86
CA ILE A 57 -14.76 3.35 -4.80
C ILE A 57 -13.83 2.47 -3.99
N PHE A 58 -14.08 1.17 -3.96
CA PHE A 58 -13.23 0.19 -3.27
C PHE A 58 -12.11 -0.29 -4.18
N ASP A 59 -10.89 0.02 -3.83
CA ASP A 59 -9.69 -0.49 -4.49
C ASP A 59 -9.28 -1.84 -3.91
N ILE A 60 -9.51 -2.91 -4.68
CA ILE A 60 -9.19 -4.29 -4.32
C ILE A 60 -7.87 -4.79 -4.92
N SER A 61 -6.95 -3.88 -5.29
CA SER A 61 -5.68 -4.24 -5.94
C SER A 61 -4.84 -5.20 -5.11
N ASP A 62 -4.77 -4.97 -3.80
CA ASP A 62 -4.06 -5.86 -2.86
C ASP A 62 -4.70 -7.26 -2.79
N LEU A 63 -6.01 -7.31 -2.73
CA LEU A 63 -6.76 -8.57 -2.74
C LEU A 63 -6.50 -9.36 -4.03
N ILE A 64 -6.59 -8.73 -5.19
CA ILE A 64 -6.32 -9.37 -6.48
C ILE A 64 -4.87 -9.87 -6.57
N GLN A 65 -3.89 -9.07 -6.11
CA GLN A 65 -2.49 -9.49 -6.09
C GLN A 65 -2.29 -10.72 -5.19
N PHE A 66 -2.92 -10.73 -4.02
CA PHE A 66 -2.86 -11.87 -3.10
C PHE A 66 -3.50 -13.12 -3.70
N LEU A 67 -4.69 -12.99 -4.31
CA LEU A 67 -5.43 -14.10 -4.89
C LEU A 67 -4.73 -14.75 -6.09
N ARG A 68 -3.78 -14.06 -6.73
CA ARG A 68 -2.89 -14.67 -7.74
C ARG A 68 -1.90 -15.68 -7.17
N GLU A 69 -1.60 -15.58 -5.89
CA GLU A 69 -0.63 -16.44 -5.21
C GLU A 69 -1.30 -17.46 -4.25
N SER A 70 -2.45 -17.09 -3.71
CA SER A 70 -3.16 -17.91 -2.72
C SER A 70 -4.65 -17.63 -2.72
N ARG A 71 -5.45 -18.67 -2.84
CA ARG A 71 -6.91 -18.59 -2.78
C ARG A 71 -7.44 -18.42 -1.35
N ILE A 72 -6.69 -18.86 -0.33
CA ILE A 72 -7.09 -18.76 1.09
C ILE A 72 -6.69 -17.38 1.63
N PRO A 73 -7.67 -16.50 1.97
CA PRO A 73 -7.39 -15.16 2.47
C PRO A 73 -6.65 -15.18 3.81
N SER A 74 -5.72 -14.24 4.00
CA SER A 74 -5.10 -13.97 5.30
C SER A 74 -5.69 -12.71 5.94
N GLY A 75 -5.18 -12.30 7.08
CA GLY A 75 -5.75 -11.23 7.90
C GLY A 75 -6.24 -9.98 7.15
N ILE A 76 -5.35 -9.31 6.39
CA ILE A 76 -5.69 -8.09 5.64
C ILE A 76 -6.76 -8.37 4.57
N GLN A 77 -6.65 -9.48 3.85
CA GLN A 77 -7.59 -9.85 2.80
C GLN A 77 -8.97 -10.19 3.36
N ARG A 78 -9.03 -10.83 4.54
CA ARG A 78 -10.32 -11.09 5.23
C ARG A 78 -11.03 -9.80 5.62
N VAL A 79 -10.29 -8.80 6.11
CA VAL A 79 -10.84 -7.48 6.42
C VAL A 79 -11.44 -6.84 5.17
N GLN A 80 -10.69 -6.84 4.05
CA GLN A 80 -11.16 -6.31 2.77
C GLN A 80 -12.44 -7.01 2.30
N LEU A 81 -12.41 -8.34 2.26
CA LEU A 81 -13.54 -9.16 1.80
C LEU A 81 -14.81 -8.91 2.61
N ASN A 82 -14.72 -8.93 3.94
CA ASN A 82 -15.89 -8.74 4.79
C ASN A 82 -16.48 -7.33 4.69
N ILE A 83 -15.64 -6.29 4.76
CA ILE A 83 -16.13 -4.90 4.70
C ILE A 83 -16.78 -4.62 3.33
N ILE A 84 -16.13 -5.01 2.24
CA ILE A 84 -16.65 -4.77 0.89
C ILE A 84 -17.89 -5.61 0.63
N HIS A 85 -17.93 -6.87 1.10
CA HIS A 85 -19.12 -7.71 0.97
C HIS A 85 -20.37 -7.01 1.54
N TYR A 86 -20.31 -6.55 2.79
CA TYR A 86 -21.46 -5.83 3.37
C TYR A 86 -21.73 -4.48 2.70
N ALA A 87 -20.70 -3.81 2.19
CA ALA A 87 -20.88 -2.57 1.45
C ALA A 87 -21.64 -2.75 0.12
N VAL A 88 -21.46 -3.88 -0.58
CA VAL A 88 -22.14 -4.18 -1.86
C VAL A 88 -23.44 -4.95 -1.69
N THR A 89 -23.73 -5.48 -0.50
CA THR A 89 -24.97 -6.21 -0.19
C THR A 89 -25.87 -5.36 0.72
N ASP A 90 -25.68 -5.43 2.03
CA ASP A 90 -26.54 -4.81 3.07
C ASP A 90 -26.59 -3.29 2.98
N PHE A 91 -25.46 -2.65 2.63
CA PHE A 91 -25.32 -1.19 2.61
C PHE A 91 -25.24 -0.60 1.20
N ARG A 92 -25.62 -1.37 0.18
CA ARG A 92 -25.46 -0.99 -1.23
C ARG A 92 -26.06 0.37 -1.58
N ASP A 93 -27.26 0.66 -1.10
CA ASP A 93 -27.97 1.92 -1.40
C ASP A 93 -27.30 3.13 -0.73
N ARG A 94 -26.59 2.92 0.38
CA ARG A 94 -25.88 3.95 1.12
C ARG A 94 -24.47 4.19 0.54
N THR A 95 -23.80 3.14 0.12
CA THR A 95 -22.44 3.19 -0.40
C THR A 95 -22.38 3.55 -1.88
N ASN A 96 -23.42 3.21 -2.68
CA ASN A 96 -23.40 3.27 -4.14
C ASN A 96 -22.06 2.78 -4.69
N PRO A 97 -21.69 1.49 -4.45
CA PRO A 97 -20.33 1.03 -4.53
C PRO A 97 -19.80 1.00 -5.97
N VAL A 98 -18.51 1.25 -6.12
CA VAL A 98 -17.75 1.05 -7.35
C VAL A 98 -16.51 0.25 -6.96
N ILE A 99 -16.29 -0.91 -7.57
CA ILE A 99 -15.15 -1.76 -7.26
C ILE A 99 -14.12 -1.61 -8.36
N VAL A 100 -12.85 -1.49 -7.97
CA VAL A 100 -11.75 -1.32 -8.92
C VAL A 100 -10.52 -2.11 -8.49
N TYR A 101 -9.67 -2.47 -9.46
CA TYR A 101 -8.30 -2.86 -9.19
C TYR A 101 -7.35 -2.15 -10.14
N PHE A 102 -6.11 -1.91 -9.71
CA PHE A 102 -5.10 -1.24 -10.50
C PHE A 102 -4.38 -2.24 -11.41
N ASP A 103 -4.57 -2.11 -12.71
CA ASP A 103 -3.85 -2.89 -13.70
C ASP A 103 -2.52 -2.19 -14.03
N GLN A 104 -1.40 -2.83 -13.66
CA GLN A 104 -0.06 -2.27 -13.86
C GLN A 104 0.32 -2.11 -15.33
N ALA A 105 -0.18 -2.99 -16.20
CA ALA A 105 0.14 -2.94 -17.64
C ALA A 105 -0.57 -1.75 -18.32
N GLN A 106 -1.80 -1.47 -17.92
CA GLN A 106 -2.57 -0.33 -18.40
C GLN A 106 -2.27 0.95 -17.62
N ASN A 107 -1.61 0.83 -16.44
CA ASN A 107 -1.31 1.92 -15.52
C ASN A 107 -2.57 2.70 -15.15
N ASP A 108 -3.69 1.98 -14.90
CA ASP A 108 -5.00 2.53 -14.61
C ASP A 108 -5.82 1.62 -13.70
N TRP A 109 -6.77 2.19 -12.96
CA TRP A 109 -7.81 1.41 -12.32
C TRP A 109 -8.82 0.92 -13.35
N LEU A 110 -9.14 -0.36 -13.26
CA LEU A 110 -10.22 -0.99 -14.03
C LEU A 110 -11.42 -1.23 -13.13
N HIS A 111 -12.60 -0.88 -13.61
CA HIS A 111 -13.87 -1.13 -12.92
C HIS A 111 -14.22 -2.61 -12.95
N ILE A 112 -14.53 -3.18 -11.81
CA ILE A 112 -14.97 -4.57 -11.64
C ILE A 112 -16.47 -4.57 -11.32
N PRO A 113 -17.31 -5.27 -12.07
CA PRO A 113 -18.72 -5.46 -11.73
C PRO A 113 -18.91 -6.11 -10.36
N GLU A 114 -19.96 -5.72 -9.64
CA GLU A 114 -20.26 -6.21 -8.29
C GLU A 114 -20.43 -7.74 -8.24
N ASP A 115 -21.05 -8.33 -9.27
CA ASP A 115 -21.26 -9.78 -9.40
C ASP A 115 -19.92 -10.54 -9.53
N ILE A 116 -18.93 -9.97 -10.22
CA ILE A 116 -17.58 -10.55 -10.28
C ILE A 116 -16.90 -10.52 -8.91
N PHE A 117 -17.02 -9.42 -8.15
CA PHE A 117 -16.51 -9.36 -6.78
C PHE A 117 -17.20 -10.39 -5.88
N LEU A 118 -18.53 -10.52 -5.96
CA LEU A 118 -19.27 -11.50 -5.18
C LEU A 118 -18.89 -12.93 -5.55
N ALA A 119 -18.64 -13.22 -6.83
CA ALA A 119 -18.13 -14.50 -7.27
C ALA A 119 -16.70 -14.77 -6.72
N LEU A 120 -15.83 -13.78 -6.70
CA LEU A 120 -14.50 -13.89 -6.06
C LEU A 120 -14.63 -14.13 -4.55
N TYR A 121 -15.52 -13.40 -3.87
CA TYR A 121 -15.82 -13.61 -2.44
C TYR A 121 -16.26 -15.07 -2.17
N GLN A 122 -17.23 -15.57 -2.94
CA GLN A 122 -17.70 -16.94 -2.82
C GLN A 122 -16.60 -17.97 -3.10
N ALA A 123 -15.75 -17.71 -4.10
CA ALA A 123 -14.65 -18.60 -4.45
C ALA A 123 -13.56 -18.66 -3.35
N THR A 124 -13.38 -17.60 -2.56
CA THR A 124 -12.48 -17.64 -1.38
C THR A 124 -13.10 -18.41 -0.21
N GLU A 125 -14.41 -18.55 -0.21
CA GLU A 125 -15.16 -19.32 0.78
C GLU A 125 -15.25 -20.82 0.41
N ALA A 126 -15.31 -21.15 -0.89
CA ALA A 126 -15.35 -22.52 -1.39
C ALA A 126 -13.93 -23.07 -1.62
N HIS A 127 -13.70 -24.35 -1.25
CA HIS A 127 -12.37 -24.98 -1.36
C HIS A 127 -12.38 -26.24 -2.25
N ASP A 128 -13.40 -26.41 -3.10
CA ASP A 128 -13.49 -27.55 -4.00
C ASP A 128 -12.58 -27.38 -5.23
N GLU A 129 -11.95 -28.51 -5.65
CA GLU A 129 -11.13 -28.54 -6.88
C GLU A 129 -11.94 -28.19 -8.13
N ALA A 130 -13.25 -28.51 -8.16
CA ALA A 130 -14.15 -28.19 -9.27
C ALA A 130 -14.30 -26.67 -9.53
N ASP A 131 -14.06 -25.83 -8.51
CA ASP A 131 -14.17 -24.38 -8.60
C ASP A 131 -12.85 -23.71 -9.06
N GLU A 132 -11.75 -24.46 -9.17
CA GLU A 132 -10.44 -23.88 -9.53
C GLU A 132 -10.42 -23.31 -10.95
N GLU A 133 -11.01 -24.03 -11.92
CA GLU A 133 -11.12 -23.56 -13.30
C GLU A 133 -11.97 -22.28 -13.41
N ALA A 134 -13.09 -22.24 -12.70
CA ALA A 134 -13.96 -21.08 -12.62
C ALA A 134 -13.26 -19.89 -11.97
N PHE A 135 -12.52 -20.10 -10.89
CA PHE A 135 -11.73 -19.08 -10.24
C PHE A 135 -10.63 -18.51 -11.15
N LEU A 136 -9.88 -19.38 -11.83
CA LEU A 136 -8.85 -18.96 -12.79
C LEU A 136 -9.46 -18.17 -13.96
N ALA A 137 -10.63 -18.55 -14.45
CA ALA A 137 -11.34 -17.83 -15.49
C ALA A 137 -11.76 -16.42 -15.04
N LEU A 138 -12.26 -16.28 -13.79
CA LEU A 138 -12.55 -14.97 -13.19
C LEU A 138 -11.29 -14.10 -13.12
N MET A 139 -10.20 -14.64 -12.61
CA MET A 139 -8.93 -13.91 -12.47
C MET A 139 -8.34 -13.47 -13.82
N GLN A 140 -8.43 -14.30 -14.86
CA GLN A 140 -7.99 -13.96 -16.22
C GLN A 140 -8.89 -12.92 -16.90
N GLY A 141 -10.16 -12.87 -16.53
CA GLY A 141 -11.15 -11.94 -17.06
C GLY A 141 -10.94 -10.49 -16.62
N LEU A 142 -10.27 -10.26 -15.48
CA LEU A 142 -10.19 -8.95 -14.84
C LEU A 142 -9.61 -7.84 -15.73
N SER A 143 -8.58 -8.13 -16.54
CA SER A 143 -7.93 -7.14 -17.43
C SER A 143 -8.78 -6.68 -18.62
N LYS A 144 -9.94 -7.31 -18.83
CA LYS A 144 -10.85 -6.99 -19.95
C LYS A 144 -11.86 -5.88 -19.60
N HIS A 145 -11.88 -5.44 -18.35
CA HIS A 145 -12.83 -4.43 -17.90
C HIS A 145 -12.41 -3.00 -18.27
N GLN A 146 -13.38 -2.09 -18.25
CA GLN A 146 -13.16 -0.70 -18.67
C GLN A 146 -12.41 0.12 -17.62
N PRO A 147 -11.62 1.13 -18.05
CA PRO A 147 -10.97 2.07 -17.16
C PRO A 147 -11.97 2.81 -16.26
N LEU A 148 -11.56 3.08 -15.00
CA LEU A 148 -12.38 3.78 -14.01
C LEU A 148 -12.89 5.13 -14.53
N ALA A 149 -12.05 5.93 -15.20
CA ALA A 149 -12.45 7.23 -15.72
C ALA A 149 -13.66 7.14 -16.68
N ALA A 150 -13.70 6.12 -17.54
CA ALA A 150 -14.83 5.88 -18.44
C ALA A 150 -16.10 5.47 -17.68
N HIS A 151 -15.93 4.75 -16.54
CA HIS A 151 -17.05 4.40 -15.67
C HIS A 151 -17.57 5.61 -14.91
N LEU A 152 -16.70 6.45 -14.36
CA LEU A 152 -17.08 7.66 -13.62
C LEU A 152 -17.78 8.71 -14.48
N ALA A 153 -17.47 8.77 -15.77
CA ALA A 153 -18.13 9.68 -16.70
C ALA A 153 -19.66 9.45 -16.85
N ARG A 154 -20.19 8.32 -16.34
CA ARG A 154 -21.63 8.00 -16.35
C ARG A 154 -22.40 8.63 -15.18
N PHE A 155 -21.69 9.15 -14.18
CA PHE A 155 -22.28 9.72 -12.97
C PHE A 155 -22.37 11.23 -13.06
N SER A 156 -23.13 11.81 -12.14
CA SER A 156 -23.25 13.27 -12.05
C SER A 156 -21.90 13.91 -11.70
N PRO A 157 -21.51 15.01 -12.36
CA PRO A 157 -20.36 15.80 -11.93
C PRO A 157 -20.44 16.34 -10.51
N ARG A 158 -21.63 16.32 -9.90
CA ARG A 158 -21.89 16.74 -8.53
C ARG A 158 -21.70 15.60 -7.51
N ASP A 159 -21.56 14.35 -7.97
CA ASP A 159 -21.37 13.22 -7.08
C ASP A 159 -20.04 13.34 -6.32
N HIS A 160 -20.05 12.89 -5.07
CA HIS A 160 -18.87 12.84 -4.20
C HIS A 160 -18.30 11.43 -4.19
N PHE A 161 -17.04 11.29 -4.54
CA PHE A 161 -16.37 10.01 -4.64
C PHE A 161 -15.39 9.82 -3.48
N PHE A 162 -15.37 8.61 -2.91
CA PHE A 162 -14.46 8.20 -1.84
C PHE A 162 -13.65 7.02 -2.34
N LEU A 163 -12.39 7.24 -2.73
CA LEU A 163 -11.47 6.15 -3.08
C LEU A 163 -10.91 5.55 -1.80
N VAL A 164 -11.29 4.32 -1.53
CA VAL A 164 -10.94 3.58 -0.32
C VAL A 164 -10.03 2.43 -0.69
N ASN A 165 -8.85 2.39 -0.09
CA ASN A 165 -7.93 1.27 -0.17
C ASN A 165 -7.83 0.63 1.21
N LEU A 166 -8.42 -0.55 1.38
CA LEU A 166 -8.42 -1.31 2.64
C LEU A 166 -7.22 -2.26 2.76
N GLY A 167 -6.42 -2.40 1.72
CA GLY A 167 -5.22 -3.21 1.68
C GLY A 167 -3.96 -2.37 1.58
N SER A 168 -2.95 -2.89 0.88
CA SER A 168 -1.68 -2.21 0.64
C SER A 168 -1.57 -1.71 -0.80
N SER A 169 -0.87 -0.58 -0.99
CA SER A 169 -0.65 0.01 -2.31
C SER A 169 0.80 0.48 -2.56
N TRP A 170 1.74 0.23 -1.63
CA TRP A 170 3.14 0.68 -1.76
C TRP A 170 3.89 0.09 -2.97
N TRP A 171 3.41 -1.02 -3.50
CA TRP A 171 3.97 -1.72 -4.64
C TRP A 171 3.40 -1.24 -6.00
N ILE A 172 2.34 -0.41 -6.00
CA ILE A 172 1.67 0.09 -7.21
C ILE A 172 2.40 1.32 -7.75
N GLU A 173 2.83 1.26 -9.01
CA GLU A 173 3.48 2.37 -9.69
C GLU A 173 2.47 3.50 -10.00
N ASN A 174 2.88 4.75 -9.81
CA ASN A 174 2.08 5.95 -10.10
C ASN A 174 0.72 6.07 -9.36
N TYR A 175 0.56 5.36 -8.24
CA TYR A 175 -0.70 5.34 -7.50
C TYR A 175 -1.18 6.75 -7.11
N PHE A 176 -0.32 7.53 -6.48
CA PHE A 176 -0.67 8.89 -6.05
C PHE A 176 -0.80 9.87 -7.22
N GLN A 177 -0.03 9.69 -8.29
CA GLN A 177 -0.17 10.48 -9.52
C GLN A 177 -1.55 10.26 -10.14
N LYS A 178 -2.04 9.02 -10.13
CA LYS A 178 -3.38 8.68 -10.64
C LYS A 178 -4.48 9.28 -9.76
N ILE A 179 -4.34 9.27 -8.43
CA ILE A 179 -5.27 9.95 -7.51
C ILE A 179 -5.34 11.45 -7.84
N ARG A 180 -4.18 12.11 -7.98
CA ARG A 180 -4.13 13.53 -8.36
C ARG A 180 -4.78 13.80 -9.72
N GLN A 181 -4.60 12.90 -10.68
CA GLN A 181 -5.26 12.99 -11.98
C GLN A 181 -6.79 12.94 -11.86
N LEU A 182 -7.33 11.97 -11.11
CA LEU A 182 -8.79 11.85 -10.91
C LEU A 182 -9.37 13.06 -10.19
N ARG A 183 -8.68 13.61 -9.20
CA ARG A 183 -9.10 14.83 -8.49
C ARG A 183 -9.23 16.09 -9.36
N LYS A 184 -8.55 16.14 -10.52
CA LYS A 184 -8.70 17.25 -11.48
C LYS A 184 -10.08 17.30 -12.11
N PHE A 185 -10.79 16.16 -12.15
CA PHE A 185 -12.06 15.99 -12.86
C PHE A 185 -13.24 15.59 -11.97
N HIS A 186 -12.95 15.11 -10.76
CA HIS A 186 -13.96 14.57 -9.85
C HIS A 186 -13.72 15.09 -8.42
N ASP A 187 -14.81 15.32 -7.68
CA ASP A 187 -14.73 15.58 -6.23
C ASP A 187 -14.40 14.27 -5.51
N LEU A 188 -13.13 13.95 -5.49
CA LEU A 188 -12.57 12.68 -4.99
C LEU A 188 -11.84 12.87 -3.67
N ARG A 189 -12.24 12.12 -2.66
CA ARG A 189 -11.54 11.94 -1.39
C ARG A 189 -10.79 10.62 -1.39
N TYR A 190 -9.57 10.60 -0.89
CA TYR A 190 -8.78 9.38 -0.72
C TYR A 190 -8.71 8.98 0.75
N VAL A 191 -9.15 7.77 1.04
CA VAL A 191 -9.27 7.23 2.40
C VAL A 191 -8.57 5.87 2.46
N PRO A 192 -7.24 5.84 2.66
CA PRO A 192 -6.52 4.58 2.86
C PRO A 192 -6.75 4.01 4.26
N MET A 193 -6.67 2.68 4.36
CA MET A 193 -6.48 1.99 5.63
C MET A 193 -4.99 1.68 5.82
N ILE A 194 -4.45 2.04 6.98
CA ILE A 194 -3.10 1.68 7.39
C ILE A 194 -3.21 0.71 8.56
N HIS A 195 -2.87 -0.55 8.30
CA HIS A 195 -3.01 -1.62 9.28
C HIS A 195 -2.00 -1.50 10.43
N ASP A 196 -0.79 -1.05 10.12
CA ASP A 196 0.29 -0.85 11.09
C ASP A 196 1.38 0.04 10.52
N CYS A 197 2.31 0.41 11.40
CA CYS A 197 3.56 1.09 11.05
C CYS A 197 4.80 0.21 11.35
N ILE A 198 4.65 -1.12 11.34
CA ILE A 198 5.70 -2.10 11.66
C ILE A 198 7.04 -1.78 10.98
N PRO A 199 7.09 -1.50 9.65
CA PRO A 199 8.36 -1.20 9.00
C PRO A 199 9.04 0.10 9.48
N LEU A 200 8.30 0.98 10.14
CA LEU A 200 8.83 2.23 10.71
C LEU A 200 9.16 2.09 12.19
N MET A 201 8.40 1.27 12.93
CA MET A 201 8.49 1.12 14.39
C MET A 201 9.51 0.07 14.81
N VAL A 202 9.57 -1.05 14.09
CA VAL A 202 10.47 -2.20 14.37
C VAL A 202 11.15 -2.68 13.08
N PRO A 203 11.92 -1.80 12.40
CA PRO A 203 12.54 -2.07 11.10
C PRO A 203 13.51 -3.25 11.11
N GLU A 204 14.08 -3.60 12.27
CA GLU A 204 14.97 -4.75 12.48
C GLU A 204 14.28 -6.10 12.22
N HIS A 205 12.96 -6.15 12.34
CA HIS A 205 12.15 -7.32 12.03
C HIS A 205 11.63 -7.35 10.58
N CYS A 206 12.08 -6.44 9.73
CA CYS A 206 11.63 -6.32 8.35
C CYS A 206 12.79 -6.35 7.35
N PRO A 207 12.61 -6.90 6.14
CA PRO A 207 13.58 -6.74 5.07
C PRO A 207 13.82 -5.26 4.75
N ARG A 208 15.08 -4.86 4.59
CA ARG A 208 15.45 -3.45 4.35
C ARG A 208 14.68 -2.81 3.18
N ALA A 209 14.53 -3.55 2.07
CA ALA A 209 13.80 -3.04 0.90
C ALA A 209 12.33 -2.73 1.22
N LEU A 210 11.69 -3.57 2.06
CA LEU A 210 10.31 -3.33 2.52
C LEU A 210 10.23 -2.06 3.37
N VAL A 211 11.18 -1.86 4.29
CA VAL A 211 11.24 -0.65 5.13
C VAL A 211 11.35 0.62 4.28
N GLU A 212 12.20 0.59 3.25
CA GLU A 212 12.42 1.73 2.36
C GLU A 212 11.18 2.00 1.49
N ASP A 213 10.57 0.98 0.92
CA ASP A 213 9.35 1.11 0.11
C ASP A 213 8.16 1.58 0.93
N PHE A 214 7.95 1.00 2.11
CA PHE A 214 6.87 1.40 3.01
C PHE A 214 7.05 2.85 3.48
N ARG A 215 8.26 3.25 3.86
CA ARG A 215 8.56 4.63 4.28
C ARG A 215 8.22 5.63 3.19
N HIS A 216 8.64 5.36 1.95
CA HIS A 216 8.37 6.24 0.82
C HIS A 216 6.86 6.38 0.58
N TRP A 217 6.15 5.25 0.54
CA TRP A 217 4.70 5.22 0.37
C TRP A 217 3.96 5.90 1.51
N PHE A 218 4.35 5.66 2.76
CA PHE A 218 3.68 6.19 3.96
C PHE A 218 3.59 7.71 3.93
N PHE A 219 4.70 8.42 3.70
CA PHE A 219 4.68 9.88 3.66
C PHE A 219 3.90 10.41 2.45
N GLY A 220 3.94 9.72 1.32
CA GLY A 220 3.08 10.02 0.18
C GLY A 220 1.59 9.87 0.52
N ALA A 221 1.22 8.77 1.19
CA ALA A 221 -0.15 8.53 1.64
C ALA A 221 -0.64 9.61 2.61
N MET A 222 0.18 10.00 3.60
CA MET A 222 -0.16 11.05 4.58
C MET A 222 -0.50 12.39 3.91
N LEU A 223 0.17 12.73 2.83
CA LEU A 223 -0.09 13.98 2.10
C LEU A 223 -1.27 13.88 1.13
N GLN A 224 -1.59 12.70 0.65
CA GLN A 224 -2.69 12.49 -0.31
C GLN A 224 -4.03 12.13 0.37
N ALA A 225 -4.01 11.54 1.56
CA ALA A 225 -5.23 11.10 2.24
C ALA A 225 -6.07 12.28 2.74
N ASP A 226 -7.39 12.18 2.65
CA ASP A 226 -8.33 13.10 3.28
C ASP A 226 -8.68 12.64 4.70
N ALA A 227 -8.72 11.33 4.93
CA ALA A 227 -8.72 10.69 6.24
C ALA A 227 -7.96 9.38 6.15
N VAL A 228 -7.57 8.82 7.30
CA VAL A 228 -6.93 7.50 7.40
C VAL A 228 -7.76 6.62 8.32
N LEU A 229 -8.06 5.41 7.86
CA LEU A 229 -8.63 4.35 8.68
C LEU A 229 -7.49 3.50 9.26
N THR A 230 -7.66 3.01 10.47
CA THR A 230 -6.70 2.10 11.10
C THR A 230 -7.42 1.10 11.99
N ASN A 231 -6.80 -0.03 12.24
CA ASN A 231 -7.39 -1.16 12.95
C ASN A 231 -7.29 -1.07 14.48
N SER A 232 -6.53 -0.10 15.01
CA SER A 232 -6.34 0.06 16.46
C SER A 232 -6.02 1.50 16.83
N GLN A 233 -6.25 1.85 18.09
CA GLN A 233 -5.79 3.12 18.67
C GLN A 233 -4.25 3.20 18.63
N TRP A 234 -3.58 2.05 18.80
CA TRP A 234 -2.13 1.97 18.79
C TRP A 234 -1.57 2.35 17.41
N SER A 235 -2.05 1.71 16.35
CA SER A 235 -1.68 2.08 14.97
C SER A 235 -1.98 3.55 14.67
N GLY A 236 -3.10 4.07 15.18
CA GLY A 236 -3.44 5.49 15.06
C GLY A 236 -2.43 6.42 15.76
N LYS A 237 -1.91 6.03 16.93
CA LYS A 237 -0.85 6.78 17.64
C LYS A 237 0.46 6.78 16.86
N ASP A 238 0.85 5.64 16.27
CA ASP A 238 2.07 5.53 15.47
C ASP A 238 2.01 6.40 14.23
N ILE A 239 0.86 6.36 13.51
CA ILE A 239 0.63 7.23 12.36
C ILE A 239 0.77 8.70 12.77
N ARG A 240 0.13 9.10 13.86
CA ARG A 240 0.21 10.48 14.37
C ARG A 240 1.62 10.87 14.80
N HIS A 241 2.36 9.97 15.43
CA HIS A 241 3.76 10.18 15.79
C HIS A 241 4.60 10.53 14.55
N HIS A 242 4.53 9.72 13.50
CA HIS A 242 5.28 9.93 12.27
C HIS A 242 4.79 11.15 11.48
N LEU A 243 3.47 11.39 11.46
CA LEU A 243 2.88 12.57 10.83
C LEU A 243 3.40 13.86 11.49
N ASN A 244 3.32 13.94 12.82
CA ASN A 244 3.76 15.13 13.57
C ASN A 244 5.27 15.36 13.45
N ALA A 245 6.07 14.28 13.40
CA ALA A 245 7.51 14.39 13.19
C ALA A 245 7.88 14.92 11.79
N ALA A 246 7.05 14.62 10.78
CA ALA A 246 7.27 15.05 9.40
C ALA A 246 6.61 16.39 9.08
N PHE A 247 5.41 16.59 9.58
CA PHE A 247 4.52 17.69 9.24
C PHE A 247 3.79 18.18 10.50
N PRO A 248 4.45 18.97 11.37
CA PRO A 248 3.90 19.36 12.68
C PRO A 248 2.54 20.08 12.59
N ASP A 249 2.33 20.85 11.51
CA ASP A 249 1.10 21.63 11.27
C ASP A 249 0.05 20.88 10.45
N ALA A 250 0.29 19.59 10.15
CA ALA A 250 -0.64 18.81 9.34
C ALA A 250 -1.81 18.31 10.17
N GLU A 251 -3.01 18.70 9.77
CA GLU A 251 -4.24 18.13 10.28
C GLU A 251 -4.69 16.97 9.38
N LEU A 252 -4.83 15.77 9.95
CA LEU A 252 -5.32 14.58 9.29
C LEU A 252 -6.22 13.82 10.24
N ALA A 253 -7.45 13.56 9.81
CA ALA A 253 -8.39 12.70 10.54
C ALA A 253 -7.88 11.25 10.50
N ILE A 254 -7.69 10.63 11.67
CA ILE A 254 -7.30 9.24 11.82
C ILE A 254 -8.40 8.55 12.62
N HIS A 255 -9.00 7.51 12.04
CA HIS A 255 -10.14 6.80 12.58
C HIS A 255 -9.78 5.36 12.94
N PRO A 256 -9.46 5.08 14.21
CA PRO A 256 -9.27 3.71 14.69
C PRO A 256 -10.61 2.97 14.73
N ILE A 257 -10.65 1.78 14.11
CA ILE A 257 -11.83 0.90 14.09
C ILE A 257 -11.36 -0.51 14.45
N ALA A 258 -11.81 -1.03 15.59
CA ALA A 258 -11.39 -2.32 16.09
C ALA A 258 -11.82 -3.47 15.17
N LEU A 259 -10.90 -4.39 14.86
CA LEU A 259 -11.14 -5.57 14.03
C LEU A 259 -11.55 -6.79 14.87
N ASN A 260 -12.55 -6.63 15.71
CA ASN A 260 -13.06 -7.69 16.58
C ASN A 260 -14.30 -8.42 15.97
N GLY A 261 -14.29 -8.59 14.65
CA GLY A 261 -15.33 -9.31 13.93
C GLY A 261 -15.37 -10.80 14.27
N ASN A 262 -16.59 -11.37 14.28
CA ASN A 262 -16.82 -12.76 14.63
C ASN A 262 -16.37 -13.72 13.50
N MET A 263 -15.30 -14.47 13.74
CA MET A 263 -14.80 -15.50 12.82
C MET A 263 -15.62 -16.79 12.90
N ARG A 264 -16.19 -17.11 14.05
CA ARG A 264 -16.93 -18.38 14.28
C ARG A 264 -18.15 -18.50 13.37
N SER A 265 -18.85 -17.39 13.10
CA SER A 265 -20.05 -17.42 12.25
C SER A 265 -19.77 -17.88 10.81
N HIS A 266 -18.57 -17.63 10.31
CA HIS A 266 -18.15 -18.05 8.96
C HIS A 266 -17.56 -19.45 8.89
N LEU A 267 -16.98 -19.95 9.99
CA LEU A 267 -16.19 -21.19 10.01
C LEU A 267 -16.89 -22.38 10.68
N ALA A 268 -17.87 -22.14 11.55
CA ALA A 268 -18.49 -23.21 12.37
C ALA A 268 -19.16 -24.32 11.54
N ALA A 269 -19.72 -23.99 10.38
CA ALA A 269 -20.34 -24.99 9.50
C ALA A 269 -19.32 -25.94 8.84
N ARG A 270 -18.03 -25.55 8.78
CA ARG A 270 -16.94 -26.31 8.13
C ARG A 270 -16.14 -27.17 9.12
N ALA A 271 -16.10 -26.77 10.40
CA ALA A 271 -15.33 -27.45 11.44
C ALA A 271 -15.68 -28.96 11.54
N LEU A 272 -16.94 -29.31 11.31
CA LEU A 272 -17.41 -30.70 11.43
C LEU A 272 -16.89 -31.64 10.33
N THR A 273 -16.49 -31.11 9.17
CA THR A 273 -16.05 -31.93 8.02
C THR A 273 -14.55 -32.23 8.01
N GLU A 274 -13.75 -31.49 8.82
CA GLU A 274 -12.29 -31.54 8.77
C GLU A 274 -11.62 -32.06 10.06
N MET A 275 -12.41 -32.57 11.00
CA MET A 275 -11.90 -33.18 12.24
C MET A 275 -10.83 -34.26 11.98
N ASP A 276 -10.96 -35.02 10.88
CA ASP A 276 -10.01 -36.10 10.56
C ASP A 276 -8.63 -35.53 10.16
N THR A 277 -8.56 -34.38 9.49
CA THR A 277 -7.29 -33.71 9.14
C THR A 277 -6.50 -33.34 10.40
N VAL A 278 -7.17 -32.76 11.40
CA VAL A 278 -6.55 -32.39 12.68
C VAL A 278 -6.09 -33.59 13.48
N ARG A 279 -6.83 -34.69 13.46
CA ARG A 279 -6.49 -35.94 14.16
C ARG A 279 -5.21 -36.61 13.66
N HIS A 280 -4.82 -36.36 12.40
CA HIS A 280 -3.57 -36.89 11.84
C HIS A 280 -2.35 -36.06 12.23
N ILE A 281 -2.54 -34.81 12.70
CA ILE A 281 -1.45 -33.89 13.07
C ILE A 281 -0.90 -34.24 14.46
N LEU A 282 -1.76 -34.66 15.38
CA LEU A 282 -1.42 -34.93 16.77
C LEU A 282 -1.63 -36.43 17.12
N PRO A 283 -0.83 -36.96 18.05
CA PRO A 283 -1.20 -38.21 18.71
C PRO A 283 -2.61 -38.08 19.31
N SER A 284 -3.44 -39.11 19.14
CA SER A 284 -4.85 -39.09 19.55
C SER A 284 -5.06 -38.49 20.95
N LYS A 285 -5.82 -37.38 21.04
CA LYS A 285 -6.19 -36.68 22.29
C LYS A 285 -5.04 -36.05 23.09
N ALA A 286 -3.87 -35.85 22.49
CA ALA A 286 -2.80 -35.17 23.17
C ALA A 286 -3.16 -33.65 23.39
N PRO A 287 -2.95 -33.13 24.61
CA PRO A 287 -3.21 -31.71 24.87
C PRO A 287 -2.24 -30.83 24.10
N PHE A 288 -2.73 -29.70 23.57
CA PHE A 288 -1.89 -28.75 22.83
C PHE A 288 -2.26 -27.30 23.10
N ILE A 289 -1.30 -26.41 22.82
CA ILE A 289 -1.42 -24.96 22.85
C ILE A 289 -1.20 -24.46 21.44
N LEU A 290 -1.99 -23.47 21.00
CA LEU A 290 -2.02 -23.00 19.63
C LEU A 290 -1.41 -21.60 19.50
N CYS A 291 -0.42 -21.47 18.61
CA CYS A 291 0.15 -20.19 18.19
C CYS A 291 -0.10 -20.00 16.68
N VAL A 292 -0.94 -19.02 16.30
CA VAL A 292 -1.29 -18.76 14.91
C VAL A 292 -0.62 -17.49 14.41
N GLY A 293 0.08 -17.56 13.29
CA GLY A 293 0.72 -16.41 12.64
C GLY A 293 1.88 -16.81 11.77
N THR A 294 2.23 -15.96 10.80
CA THR A 294 3.39 -16.15 9.93
C THR A 294 4.65 -16.44 10.74
N LEU A 295 5.42 -17.44 10.32
CA LEU A 295 6.67 -17.78 10.98
C LEU A 295 7.75 -16.76 10.58
N GLU A 296 7.84 -15.68 11.34
CA GLU A 296 8.75 -14.55 11.10
C GLU A 296 9.34 -14.01 12.40
N SER A 297 10.46 -13.28 12.32
CA SER A 297 11.20 -12.75 13.48
C SER A 297 10.31 -12.00 14.46
N ARG A 298 9.43 -11.13 13.97
CA ARG A 298 8.55 -10.28 14.78
C ARG A 298 7.60 -11.05 15.69
N LYS A 299 7.25 -12.29 15.35
CA LYS A 299 6.36 -13.15 16.14
C LYS A 299 7.04 -13.79 17.34
N ASN A 300 8.35 -13.57 17.51
CA ASN A 300 9.12 -13.95 18.71
C ASN A 300 9.03 -15.44 19.11
N HIS A 301 9.04 -16.33 18.11
CA HIS A 301 8.95 -17.79 18.37
C HIS A 301 10.09 -18.30 19.25
N VAL A 302 11.25 -17.63 19.26
CA VAL A 302 12.39 -18.00 20.12
C VAL A 302 12.00 -17.97 21.61
N LEU A 303 11.23 -16.94 22.02
CA LEU A 303 10.75 -16.86 23.41
C LEU A 303 9.86 -18.06 23.76
N LEU A 304 8.97 -18.45 22.88
CA LEU A 304 8.13 -19.65 23.07
C LEU A 304 8.97 -20.92 23.18
N PHE A 305 9.92 -21.11 22.29
CA PHE A 305 10.78 -22.28 22.27
C PHE A 305 11.63 -22.40 23.53
N LYS A 306 12.16 -21.26 24.03
CA LYS A 306 12.85 -21.19 25.32
C LYS A 306 11.92 -21.56 26.47
N ALA A 307 10.68 -21.08 26.47
CA ALA A 307 9.69 -21.43 27.50
C ALA A 307 9.36 -22.94 27.47
N TRP A 308 9.19 -23.56 26.29
CA TRP A 308 8.99 -24.99 26.17
C TRP A 308 10.21 -25.81 26.63
N ALA A 309 11.43 -25.39 26.30
CA ALA A 309 12.64 -26.04 26.80
C ALA A 309 12.68 -26.05 28.33
N ARG A 310 12.35 -24.92 28.97
CA ARG A 310 12.28 -24.79 30.42
C ARG A 310 11.19 -25.65 31.06
N LEU A 311 10.00 -25.69 30.45
CA LEU A 311 8.92 -26.55 30.91
C LEU A 311 9.30 -28.05 30.85
N ILE A 312 9.96 -28.48 29.78
CA ILE A 312 10.43 -29.87 29.63
C ILE A 312 11.50 -30.19 30.66
N GLU A 313 12.41 -29.27 30.93
CA GLU A 313 13.46 -29.43 31.96
C GLU A 313 12.85 -29.58 33.36
N HIS A 314 11.84 -28.78 33.70
CA HIS A 314 11.24 -28.77 35.04
C HIS A 314 10.24 -29.93 35.27
N HIS A 315 9.44 -30.27 34.26
CA HIS A 315 8.30 -31.15 34.44
C HIS A 315 8.42 -32.51 33.68
N GLY A 316 9.48 -32.64 32.89
CA GLY A 316 9.64 -33.77 31.99
C GLY A 316 8.76 -33.67 30.72
N ILE A 317 9.25 -34.25 29.63
CA ILE A 317 8.65 -34.10 28.29
C ILE A 317 7.21 -34.59 28.24
N GLU A 318 6.86 -35.69 28.94
CA GLU A 318 5.51 -36.28 28.91
C GLU A 318 4.43 -35.40 29.57
N ALA A 319 4.83 -34.52 30.49
CA ALA A 319 3.90 -33.65 31.19
C ALA A 319 3.61 -32.34 30.39
N VAL A 320 4.43 -32.02 29.40
CA VAL A 320 4.34 -30.75 28.65
C VAL A 320 3.46 -30.95 27.39
N PRO A 321 2.41 -30.12 27.19
CA PRO A 321 1.57 -30.19 25.99
C PRO A 321 2.34 -29.85 24.72
N TYR A 322 1.77 -30.27 23.56
CA TYR A 322 2.30 -29.86 22.29
C TYR A 322 2.13 -28.34 22.09
N LEU A 323 3.08 -27.70 21.41
CA LEU A 323 2.95 -26.36 20.86
C LEU A 323 2.76 -26.49 19.36
N ILE A 324 1.61 -26.06 18.86
CA ILE A 324 1.36 -25.97 17.42
C ILE A 324 1.59 -24.51 16.99
N CYS A 325 2.60 -24.29 16.15
CA CYS A 325 2.84 -23.02 15.48
C CYS A 325 2.31 -23.12 14.04
N LEU A 326 1.16 -22.50 13.79
CA LEU A 326 0.48 -22.55 12.50
C LEU A 326 0.70 -21.26 11.72
N GLY A 327 1.37 -21.33 10.58
CA GLY A 327 1.55 -20.21 9.66
C GLY A 327 2.61 -20.47 8.59
N ARG A 328 2.49 -19.73 7.49
CA ARG A 328 3.47 -19.82 6.40
C ARG A 328 4.84 -19.32 6.85
N ALA A 329 5.90 -19.83 6.23
CA ALA A 329 7.23 -19.27 6.41
C ALA A 329 7.29 -17.82 5.92
N GLY A 330 7.67 -16.92 6.80
CA GLY A 330 7.89 -15.50 6.55
C GLY A 330 9.37 -15.17 6.45
N TRP A 331 9.70 -13.92 6.68
CA TRP A 331 11.07 -13.43 6.61
C TRP A 331 11.78 -13.47 7.98
N LEU A 332 13.11 -13.56 7.94
CA LEU A 332 13.98 -13.51 9.13
C LEU A 332 13.62 -14.58 10.19
N PHE A 333 13.28 -15.79 9.77
CA PHE A 333 12.96 -16.92 10.66
C PHE A 333 14.19 -17.78 10.98
N ASP A 334 15.39 -17.34 10.62
CA ASP A 334 16.64 -18.13 10.78
C ASP A 334 16.94 -18.42 12.26
N GLU A 335 16.84 -17.42 13.16
CA GLU A 335 17.11 -17.58 14.58
C GLU A 335 16.19 -18.62 15.27
N PRO A 336 14.85 -18.58 15.11
CA PRO A 336 13.98 -19.64 15.63
C PRO A 336 14.30 -21.04 15.08
N ALA A 337 14.63 -21.13 13.78
CA ALA A 337 14.99 -22.40 13.16
C ALA A 337 16.33 -22.94 13.69
N GLU A 338 17.31 -22.08 13.94
CA GLU A 338 18.59 -22.46 14.56
C GLU A 338 18.40 -22.92 16.00
N PHE A 339 17.54 -22.22 16.76
CA PHE A 339 17.26 -22.62 18.14
C PHE A 339 16.64 -24.02 18.21
N LEU A 340 15.68 -24.34 17.33
CA LEU A 340 15.10 -25.69 17.26
C LEU A 340 16.16 -26.73 16.87
N ARG A 341 17.00 -26.45 15.88
CA ARG A 341 18.08 -27.38 15.47
C ARG A 341 19.07 -27.66 16.60
N ALA A 342 19.36 -26.65 17.43
CA ALA A 342 20.24 -26.79 18.58
C ALA A 342 19.60 -27.52 19.76
N ASN A 343 18.26 -27.68 19.79
CA ASN A 343 17.51 -28.31 20.87
C ASN A 343 16.59 -29.45 20.36
N PRO A 344 17.15 -30.60 19.96
CA PRO A 344 16.38 -31.70 19.33
C PRO A 344 15.22 -32.21 20.16
N ALA A 345 15.30 -32.19 21.49
CA ALA A 345 14.21 -32.61 22.39
C ALA A 345 12.91 -31.81 22.19
N LEU A 346 12.99 -30.59 21.63
CA LEU A 346 11.82 -29.77 21.33
C LEU A 346 11.03 -30.30 20.12
N HIS A 347 11.65 -31.06 19.20
CA HIS A 347 10.99 -31.58 18.03
C HIS A 347 9.84 -32.55 18.36
N ASP A 348 9.89 -33.19 19.51
CA ASP A 348 8.84 -34.10 19.99
C ASP A 348 7.64 -33.34 20.58
N ARG A 349 7.71 -32.03 20.78
CA ARG A 349 6.67 -31.21 21.41
C ARG A 349 6.31 -29.95 20.64
N ILE A 350 7.09 -29.52 19.66
CA ILE A 350 6.82 -28.32 18.84
C ILE A 350 6.55 -28.72 17.40
N LEU A 351 5.35 -28.41 16.92
CA LEU A 351 4.92 -28.69 15.55
C LEU A 351 4.81 -27.38 14.75
N LEU A 352 5.55 -27.29 13.65
CA LEU A 352 5.47 -26.18 12.71
C LEU A 352 4.61 -26.61 11.52
N ILE A 353 3.45 -25.96 11.33
CA ILE A 353 2.48 -26.28 10.28
C ILE A 353 2.35 -25.07 9.36
N SER A 354 2.58 -25.24 8.06
CA SER A 354 2.63 -24.13 7.11
C SER A 354 1.26 -23.58 6.71
N SER A 355 0.25 -24.44 6.59
CA SER A 355 -1.12 -24.06 6.26
C SER A 355 -2.11 -25.14 6.63
N LEU A 356 -3.31 -24.73 6.97
CA LEU A 356 -4.50 -25.55 7.14
C LEU A 356 -5.68 -24.82 6.51
N THR A 357 -6.76 -25.55 6.29
CA THR A 357 -8.03 -24.96 5.91
C THR A 357 -8.63 -24.18 7.10
N ASP A 358 -9.55 -23.29 6.81
CA ASP A 358 -10.24 -22.51 7.83
C ASP A 358 -11.06 -23.42 8.78
N GLY A 359 -11.63 -24.51 8.29
CA GLY A 359 -12.33 -25.50 9.12
C GLY A 359 -11.40 -26.22 10.10
N ALA A 360 -10.20 -26.63 9.64
CA ALA A 360 -9.20 -27.23 10.51
C ALA A 360 -8.66 -26.21 11.55
N LEU A 361 -8.47 -24.95 11.17
CA LEU A 361 -8.10 -23.88 12.10
C LEU A 361 -9.18 -23.66 13.17
N ALA A 362 -10.47 -23.65 12.79
CA ALA A 362 -11.57 -23.54 13.72
C ALA A 362 -11.55 -24.67 14.75
N THR A 363 -11.33 -25.91 14.29
CA THR A 363 -11.20 -27.10 15.17
C THR A 363 -10.03 -26.96 16.13
N LEU A 364 -8.87 -26.44 15.66
CA LEU A 364 -7.72 -26.20 16.54
C LEU A 364 -8.04 -25.15 17.62
N TYR A 365 -8.76 -24.08 17.30
CA TYR A 365 -9.19 -23.11 18.30
C TYR A 365 -10.15 -23.72 19.34
N GLU A 366 -11.08 -24.58 18.91
CA GLU A 366 -12.04 -25.21 19.83
C GLU A 366 -11.39 -26.23 20.76
N GLU A 367 -10.40 -26.98 20.27
CA GLU A 367 -9.79 -28.10 21.00
C GLU A 367 -8.53 -27.78 21.78
N CYS A 368 -7.84 -26.64 21.51
CA CYS A 368 -6.64 -26.28 22.24
C CYS A 368 -6.93 -25.94 23.73
N LEU A 369 -5.93 -26.15 24.59
CA LEU A 369 -6.02 -25.73 25.99
C LEU A 369 -6.24 -24.23 26.10
N PHE A 370 -5.48 -23.49 25.33
CA PHE A 370 -5.55 -22.04 25.13
C PHE A 370 -4.68 -21.67 23.91
N SER A 371 -4.86 -20.46 23.39
CA SER A 371 -3.96 -19.89 22.38
C SER A 371 -2.90 -19.00 23.00
N ILE A 372 -1.78 -18.78 22.30
CA ILE A 372 -0.69 -17.91 22.76
C ILE A 372 -0.26 -16.93 21.67
N PHE A 373 -0.03 -15.67 22.07
CA PHE A 373 0.40 -14.57 21.22
C PHE A 373 1.52 -13.76 21.90
N ASN A 374 2.71 -13.79 21.30
CA ASN A 374 3.93 -13.26 21.91
C ASN A 374 4.73 -12.36 20.96
N SER A 375 4.07 -11.76 19.96
CA SER A 375 4.70 -10.85 19.00
C SER A 375 5.30 -9.63 19.68
N PHE A 376 6.45 -9.16 19.21
CA PHE A 376 7.06 -7.90 19.65
C PHE A 376 6.20 -6.68 19.28
N TYR A 377 5.50 -6.75 18.16
CA TYR A 377 4.71 -5.64 17.65
C TYR A 377 3.57 -6.11 16.75
N GLU A 378 2.36 -5.54 16.91
CA GLU A 378 1.19 -5.84 16.08
C GLU A 378 0.39 -4.57 15.75
N GLY A 379 -0.29 -4.59 14.58
CA GLY A 379 -1.30 -3.59 14.24
C GLY A 379 -2.64 -3.85 14.91
N TRP A 380 -3.03 -5.15 15.07
CA TRP A 380 -4.22 -5.59 15.80
C TRP A 380 -3.96 -6.88 16.59
N GLY A 381 -3.74 -7.98 15.92
CA GLY A 381 -3.67 -9.31 16.53
C GLY A 381 -4.94 -10.10 16.26
N LEU A 382 -5.35 -10.23 14.99
CA LEU A 382 -6.56 -10.98 14.60
C LEU A 382 -6.67 -12.36 15.27
N PRO A 383 -5.61 -13.19 15.38
CA PRO A 383 -5.72 -14.50 16.03
C PRO A 383 -6.08 -14.45 17.53
N VAL A 384 -5.86 -13.31 18.21
CA VAL A 384 -6.35 -13.12 19.59
C VAL A 384 -7.88 -13.00 19.56
N THR A 385 -8.43 -12.13 18.73
CA THR A 385 -9.88 -11.97 18.59
C THR A 385 -10.54 -13.20 17.96
N GLU A 386 -9.86 -13.90 17.04
CA GLU A 386 -10.29 -15.20 16.52
C GLU A 386 -10.44 -16.20 17.64
N SER A 387 -9.39 -16.44 18.43
CA SER A 387 -9.43 -17.35 19.61
C SER A 387 -10.58 -17.02 20.54
N LEU A 388 -10.72 -15.75 20.91
CA LEU A 388 -11.80 -15.29 21.80
C LEU A 388 -13.18 -15.51 21.18
N SER A 389 -13.35 -15.43 19.85
CA SER A 389 -14.61 -15.69 19.17
C SER A 389 -15.05 -17.15 19.26
N PHE A 390 -14.11 -18.09 19.38
CA PHE A 390 -14.37 -19.49 19.69
C PHE A 390 -14.58 -19.77 21.19
N GLY A 391 -14.47 -18.74 22.04
CA GLY A 391 -14.56 -18.88 23.49
C GLY A 391 -13.34 -19.55 24.10
N THR A 392 -12.21 -19.49 23.39
CA THR A 392 -10.92 -20.04 23.80
C THR A 392 -10.09 -18.96 24.48
N LEU A 393 -9.52 -19.30 25.64
CA LEU A 393 -8.64 -18.42 26.37
C LEU A 393 -7.39 -18.09 25.55
N SER A 394 -6.92 -16.84 25.59
CA SER A 394 -5.69 -16.40 24.94
C SER A 394 -4.69 -15.86 25.97
N LEU A 395 -3.44 -16.35 25.91
CA LEU A 395 -2.30 -15.81 26.65
C LEU A 395 -1.53 -14.87 25.72
N VAL A 396 -1.41 -13.59 26.09
CA VAL A 396 -1.02 -12.51 25.17
C VAL A 396 0.08 -11.66 25.76
N ALA A 397 1.08 -11.26 24.96
CA ALA A 397 2.07 -10.27 25.38
C ALA A 397 1.40 -8.92 25.64
N SER A 398 1.74 -8.26 26.75
CA SER A 398 1.14 -6.98 27.13
C SER A 398 1.81 -5.81 26.42
N ASN A 399 1.73 -5.78 25.09
CA ASN A 399 2.28 -4.71 24.28
C ASN A 399 1.34 -4.30 23.15
N THR A 400 1.60 -3.15 22.56
CA THR A 400 0.96 -2.60 21.36
C THR A 400 -0.56 -2.82 21.29
N SER A 401 -1.12 -3.04 20.13
CA SER A 401 -2.54 -3.32 19.90
C SER A 401 -3.02 -4.67 20.45
N LEU A 402 -2.12 -5.55 20.87
CA LEU A 402 -2.48 -6.82 21.50
C LEU A 402 -3.31 -6.61 22.78
N THR A 403 -3.06 -5.51 23.51
CA THR A 403 -3.87 -5.12 24.67
C THR A 403 -5.27 -4.64 24.29
N GLU A 404 -5.45 -4.09 23.09
CA GLU A 404 -6.77 -3.73 22.56
C GLU A 404 -7.52 -4.98 22.08
N ALA A 405 -6.83 -5.86 21.34
CA ALA A 405 -7.43 -7.08 20.80
C ALA A 405 -7.88 -8.07 21.88
N GLY A 406 -7.10 -8.22 22.95
CA GLY A 406 -7.42 -9.11 24.06
C GLY A 406 -8.33 -8.48 25.12
N GLY A 407 -8.31 -7.14 25.25
CA GLY A 407 -9.14 -6.39 26.18
C GLY A 407 -9.10 -6.96 27.60
N LYS A 408 -10.27 -7.16 28.20
CA LYS A 408 -10.44 -7.77 29.52
C LYS A 408 -10.53 -9.30 29.48
N ALA A 409 -10.61 -9.89 28.27
CA ALA A 409 -10.83 -11.30 28.06
C ALA A 409 -9.53 -12.13 28.04
N ALA A 410 -8.40 -11.52 27.69
CA ALA A 410 -7.12 -12.22 27.62
C ALA A 410 -6.38 -12.29 28.96
N VAL A 411 -5.50 -13.26 29.07
CA VAL A 411 -4.47 -13.31 30.12
C VAL A 411 -3.20 -12.71 29.55
N TYR A 412 -2.56 -11.83 30.32
CA TYR A 412 -1.37 -11.11 29.85
C TYR A 412 -0.11 -11.56 30.59
N PHE A 413 1.00 -11.56 29.85
CA PHE A 413 2.34 -11.64 30.38
C PHE A 413 3.17 -10.43 29.93
N ARG A 414 4.21 -10.09 30.69
CA ARG A 414 5.10 -8.96 30.37
C ARG A 414 5.84 -9.19 29.05
N ASP A 415 5.87 -8.17 28.22
CA ASP A 415 6.50 -8.23 26.91
C ASP A 415 7.93 -8.74 26.96
N ASN A 416 8.25 -9.72 26.12
CA ASN A 416 9.57 -10.36 25.99
C ASN A 416 10.18 -10.89 27.31
N ASP A 417 9.36 -11.20 28.31
CA ASP A 417 9.79 -11.69 29.61
C ASP A 417 9.58 -13.20 29.72
N LEU A 418 10.68 -13.96 29.65
CA LEU A 418 10.66 -15.42 29.73
C LEU A 418 10.18 -15.93 31.08
N GLU A 419 10.49 -15.23 32.16
CA GLU A 419 10.13 -15.63 33.54
C GLU A 419 8.62 -15.54 33.73
N ASP A 420 8.03 -14.35 33.43
CA ASP A 420 6.59 -14.15 33.56
C ASP A 420 5.80 -15.03 32.58
N LEU A 421 6.32 -15.21 31.34
CA LEU A 421 5.73 -16.16 30.39
C LEU A 421 5.71 -17.59 30.94
N SER A 422 6.85 -18.06 31.52
CA SER A 422 6.96 -19.40 32.08
C SER A 422 5.99 -19.60 33.26
N GLU A 423 5.89 -18.63 34.18
CA GLU A 423 4.95 -18.66 35.30
C GLU A 423 3.47 -18.75 34.81
N LYS A 424 3.12 -17.94 33.80
CA LYS A 424 1.77 -17.99 33.23
C LYS A 424 1.48 -19.33 32.51
N LEU A 425 2.47 -19.87 31.79
CA LEU A 425 2.35 -21.15 31.14
C LEU A 425 2.18 -22.27 32.16
N GLU A 426 3.00 -22.34 33.21
CA GLU A 426 2.88 -23.32 34.29
C GLU A 426 1.50 -23.27 34.95
N MET A 427 1.03 -22.06 35.30
CA MET A 427 -0.31 -21.86 35.85
C MET A 427 -1.39 -22.37 34.89
N LEU A 428 -1.34 -22.02 33.60
CA LEU A 428 -2.39 -22.39 32.65
C LEU A 428 -2.34 -23.86 32.23
N ILE A 429 -1.18 -24.50 32.24
CA ILE A 429 -1.00 -25.91 31.89
C ILE A 429 -1.44 -26.82 33.03
N PHE A 430 -0.93 -26.57 34.24
CA PHE A 430 -1.02 -27.52 35.36
C PHE A 430 -2.18 -27.20 36.33
N ASP A 431 -2.66 -25.96 36.42
CA ASP A 431 -3.86 -25.62 37.22
C ASP A 431 -5.10 -25.58 36.32
N THR A 432 -5.71 -26.77 36.13
CA THR A 432 -6.93 -26.93 35.32
C THR A 432 -8.09 -26.07 35.85
N ALA A 433 -8.26 -25.97 37.19
CA ALA A 433 -9.36 -25.20 37.77
C ALA A 433 -9.21 -23.71 37.45
N LYS A 434 -8.00 -23.16 37.60
CA LYS A 434 -7.68 -21.78 37.27
C LYS A 434 -7.86 -21.49 35.77
N ARG A 435 -7.35 -22.39 34.89
CA ARG A 435 -7.52 -22.27 33.45
C ARG A 435 -8.99 -22.21 33.04
N LEU A 436 -9.84 -23.11 33.58
CA LEU A 436 -11.27 -23.14 33.29
C LEU A 436 -11.96 -21.86 33.77
N ALA A 437 -11.68 -21.39 34.98
CA ALA A 437 -12.22 -20.13 35.49
C ALA A 437 -11.82 -18.92 34.61
N LEU A 438 -10.57 -18.87 34.15
CA LEU A 438 -10.10 -17.82 33.23
C LEU A 438 -10.74 -17.93 31.86
N ARG A 439 -10.97 -19.14 31.35
CA ARG A 439 -11.72 -19.36 30.09
C ARG A 439 -13.17 -18.88 30.19
N ASP A 440 -13.84 -19.15 31.30
CA ASP A 440 -15.21 -18.68 31.52
C ASP A 440 -15.26 -17.17 31.66
N HIS A 441 -14.25 -16.56 32.32
CA HIS A 441 -14.07 -15.12 32.35
C HIS A 441 -13.86 -14.53 30.94
N ALA A 442 -13.01 -15.17 30.11
CA ALA A 442 -12.79 -14.76 28.73
C ALA A 442 -14.07 -14.77 27.91
N ARG A 443 -14.87 -15.83 28.02
CA ARG A 443 -16.19 -15.94 27.33
C ARG A 443 -17.16 -14.85 27.74
N ALA A 444 -17.17 -14.48 29.01
CA ALA A 444 -18.06 -13.45 29.55
C ALA A 444 -17.65 -12.01 29.18
N ASN A 445 -16.36 -11.78 28.88
CA ASN A 445 -15.80 -10.45 28.66
C ASN A 445 -15.22 -10.21 27.26
N ALA A 446 -15.30 -11.19 26.35
CA ALA A 446 -14.85 -11.00 24.96
C ALA A 446 -15.79 -10.06 24.20
N GLU A 447 -15.23 -8.98 23.66
CA GLU A 447 -15.95 -7.99 22.86
C GLU A 447 -15.88 -8.39 21.38
N ILE A 448 -16.73 -9.35 20.98
CA ILE A 448 -16.82 -9.83 19.60
C ILE A 448 -18.05 -9.26 18.93
N ARG A 449 -17.85 -8.61 17.78
CA ARG A 449 -18.91 -7.98 16.99
C ARG A 449 -19.21 -8.77 15.72
N ASP A 450 -20.41 -8.60 15.20
CA ASP A 450 -20.73 -9.05 13.85
C ASP A 450 -19.94 -8.21 12.82
N TRP A 451 -19.41 -8.84 11.77
CA TRP A 451 -18.69 -8.14 10.70
C TRP A 451 -19.55 -7.07 10.02
N ARG A 452 -20.86 -7.27 10.00
CA ARG A 452 -21.80 -6.26 9.50
C ARG A 452 -21.72 -4.95 10.30
N ILE A 453 -21.61 -5.04 11.64
CA ILE A 453 -21.48 -3.87 12.51
C ILE A 453 -20.10 -3.20 12.30
N VAL A 454 -19.06 -3.98 12.13
CA VAL A 454 -17.72 -3.47 11.83
C VAL A 454 -17.74 -2.73 10.49
N ALA A 455 -18.32 -3.33 9.44
CA ALA A 455 -18.43 -2.72 8.12
C ALA A 455 -19.27 -1.41 8.16
N ASP A 456 -20.35 -1.37 8.94
CA ASP A 456 -21.17 -0.18 9.13
C ASP A 456 -20.35 0.99 9.70
N GLU A 457 -19.53 0.73 10.72
CA GLU A 457 -18.65 1.75 11.30
C GLU A 457 -17.60 2.25 10.28
N PHE A 458 -17.00 1.36 9.48
CA PHE A 458 -16.09 1.75 8.39
C PHE A 458 -16.79 2.67 7.39
N ILE A 459 -17.98 2.30 6.93
CA ILE A 459 -18.78 3.06 5.97
C ILE A 459 -19.14 4.44 6.51
N ASP A 460 -19.53 4.54 7.79
CA ASP A 460 -19.83 5.81 8.44
C ASP A 460 -18.64 6.76 8.43
N ARG A 461 -17.44 6.26 8.80
CA ARG A 461 -16.20 7.07 8.81
C ARG A 461 -15.80 7.50 7.41
N ILE A 462 -15.93 6.62 6.43
CA ILE A 462 -15.65 6.94 5.02
C ILE A 462 -16.57 8.05 4.53
N LEU A 463 -17.88 7.88 4.69
CA LEU A 463 -18.88 8.83 4.19
C LEU A 463 -18.88 10.18 4.93
N ALA A 464 -18.33 10.25 6.15
CA ALA A 464 -18.15 11.46 6.92
C ALA A 464 -16.85 12.22 6.58
N THR A 465 -15.99 11.68 5.71
CA THR A 465 -14.70 12.30 5.38
C THR A 465 -14.89 13.57 4.56
N GLU A 466 -14.31 14.67 5.03
CA GLU A 466 -14.28 15.96 4.33
C GLU A 466 -12.96 16.11 3.53
N PRO A 467 -12.94 16.88 2.43
CA PRO A 467 -11.73 17.12 1.65
C PRO A 467 -10.72 17.93 2.46
N SER A 468 -9.54 17.40 2.69
CA SER A 468 -8.50 18.04 3.51
C SER A 468 -7.09 17.97 2.90
N ALA A 469 -6.86 17.05 1.95
CA ALA A 469 -5.53 16.82 1.39
C ALA A 469 -4.95 18.04 0.69
N ALA A 470 -5.76 18.80 -0.06
CA ALA A 470 -5.30 20.01 -0.76
C ALA A 470 -4.78 21.07 0.20
N GLN A 471 -5.54 21.37 1.28
CA GLN A 471 -5.14 22.34 2.30
C GLN A 471 -3.88 21.89 3.04
N ARG A 472 -3.76 20.58 3.32
CA ARG A 472 -2.57 20.04 3.95
C ARG A 472 -1.36 20.15 3.04
N GLN A 473 -1.50 19.83 1.76
CA GLN A 473 -0.42 19.99 0.79
C GLN A 473 0.04 21.43 0.69
N GLU A 474 -0.87 22.39 0.63
CA GLU A 474 -0.55 23.83 0.62
C GLU A 474 0.24 24.25 1.86
N LYS A 475 -0.17 23.80 3.06
CA LYS A 475 0.54 24.11 4.32
C LYS A 475 1.90 23.41 4.44
N CYS A 476 2.00 22.15 4.00
CA CYS A 476 3.16 21.29 4.26
C CYS A 476 4.18 21.27 3.10
N LEU A 477 3.75 21.60 1.88
CA LEU A 477 4.55 21.49 0.68
C LEU A 477 5.01 22.85 0.18
N ARG A 478 5.88 23.48 0.92
CA ARG A 478 6.66 24.59 0.40
C ARG A 478 7.94 24.05 -0.20
N LEU A 479 8.22 24.42 -1.44
CA LEU A 479 9.51 24.07 -2.06
C LEU A 479 10.62 24.74 -1.22
N PRO A 480 11.50 23.98 -0.56
CA PRO A 480 12.57 24.56 0.22
C PRO A 480 13.60 25.17 -0.74
N LEU A 481 13.64 26.48 -0.80
CA LEU A 481 14.63 27.21 -1.62
C LEU A 481 16.04 26.92 -1.12
N GLY A 482 16.97 26.71 -2.05
CA GLY A 482 18.35 26.40 -1.73
C GLY A 482 18.63 24.96 -1.34
N HIS A 483 17.60 24.12 -1.20
CA HIS A 483 17.74 22.72 -0.87
C HIS A 483 17.81 21.82 -2.12
N LEU A 484 18.63 20.80 -2.04
CA LEU A 484 18.78 19.81 -3.10
C LEU A 484 17.71 18.73 -2.92
N ILE A 485 16.71 18.70 -3.79
CA ILE A 485 15.61 17.75 -3.75
C ILE A 485 15.96 16.53 -4.59
N HIS A 486 15.93 15.36 -3.96
CA HIS A 486 16.13 14.07 -4.61
C HIS A 486 14.81 13.55 -5.21
N LEU A 487 14.82 13.12 -6.47
CA LEU A 487 13.61 12.62 -7.17
C LEU A 487 13.49 11.10 -7.17
N GLY A 488 14.34 10.42 -6.43
CA GLY A 488 14.28 8.99 -6.16
C GLY A 488 13.64 8.67 -4.81
N LYS A 489 13.83 7.43 -4.35
CA LYS A 489 13.51 7.07 -2.98
C LYS A 489 14.38 7.89 -2.04
N ALA A 490 13.76 8.58 -1.11
CA ALA A 490 14.48 9.43 -0.19
C ALA A 490 15.42 8.59 0.71
N PRO A 491 16.74 8.91 0.79
CA PRO A 491 17.65 8.26 1.73
C PRO A 491 17.14 8.30 3.18
N ALA A 492 17.53 7.34 4.00
CA ALA A 492 17.11 7.27 5.40
C ALA A 492 17.46 8.53 6.21
N ALA A 493 18.55 9.21 5.85
CA ALA A 493 19.01 10.45 6.47
C ALA A 493 18.20 11.69 6.02
N THR A 494 17.34 11.59 5.00
CA THR A 494 16.51 12.70 4.53
C THR A 494 15.51 13.11 5.62
N PRO A 495 15.37 14.42 5.93
CA PRO A 495 14.37 14.88 6.87
C PRO A 495 12.97 14.33 6.51
N PRO A 496 12.16 13.93 7.50
CA PRO A 496 10.83 13.37 7.24
C PRO A 496 9.95 14.25 6.34
N SER A 497 9.97 15.57 6.52
CA SER A 497 9.23 16.55 5.72
C SER A 497 9.61 16.59 4.24
N GLU A 498 10.84 16.21 3.90
CA GLU A 498 11.35 16.24 2.53
C GLU A 498 11.19 14.90 1.80
N ARG A 499 10.90 13.81 2.52
CA ARG A 499 10.85 12.45 1.94
C ARG A 499 9.82 12.28 0.84
N ALA A 500 8.70 12.98 0.92
CA ALA A 500 7.63 12.90 -0.07
C ALA A 500 7.76 13.93 -1.20
N LEU A 501 8.67 14.91 -1.10
CA LEU A 501 8.78 16.00 -2.07
C LEU A 501 9.00 15.49 -3.49
N GLY A 502 9.96 14.60 -3.69
CA GLY A 502 10.27 14.06 -5.03
C GLY A 502 9.05 13.41 -5.69
N ASP A 503 8.19 12.77 -4.92
CA ASP A 503 6.97 12.12 -5.41
C ASP A 503 5.87 13.13 -5.76
N LEU A 504 5.73 14.16 -4.96
CA LEU A 504 4.74 15.20 -5.14
C LEU A 504 5.06 16.13 -6.31
N LEU A 505 6.35 16.38 -6.55
CA LEU A 505 6.80 17.20 -7.67
C LEU A 505 6.61 16.49 -9.02
N ARG A 506 6.61 15.16 -9.07
CA ARG A 506 6.35 14.40 -10.31
C ARG A 506 4.87 14.43 -10.64
N ASP A 507 4.47 15.08 -11.73
CA ASP A 507 3.09 15.17 -12.22
C ASP A 507 2.87 14.30 -13.46
N GLY A 508 1.65 13.78 -13.62
CA GLY A 508 1.28 12.90 -14.71
C GLY A 508 1.81 11.48 -14.58
N LEU A 509 1.58 10.67 -15.62
CA LEU A 509 1.82 9.22 -15.61
C LEU A 509 3.09 8.79 -16.33
N ASN A 510 3.86 9.74 -16.91
CA ASN A 510 5.07 9.43 -17.66
C ASN A 510 6.32 9.32 -16.78
N TRP A 511 6.15 8.69 -15.60
CA TRP A 511 7.22 8.38 -14.67
C TRP A 511 7.23 6.90 -14.36
N HIS A 512 8.45 6.33 -14.23
CA HIS A 512 8.64 5.04 -13.58
C HIS A 512 8.72 5.19 -12.06
N ARG A 513 8.56 4.08 -11.37
CA ARG A 513 8.75 4.00 -9.91
C ARG A 513 10.11 4.58 -9.54
N PRO A 514 10.21 5.38 -8.47
CA PRO A 514 11.48 5.92 -8.03
C PRO A 514 12.45 4.80 -7.59
N GLU A 515 13.70 4.96 -7.98
CA GLU A 515 14.84 4.15 -7.57
C GLU A 515 15.69 4.94 -6.56
N ASP A 516 16.67 4.32 -5.93
CA ASP A 516 17.52 4.97 -4.92
C ASP A 516 18.30 6.17 -5.46
N TRP A 517 18.57 6.21 -6.76
CA TRP A 517 19.34 7.27 -7.41
C TRP A 517 18.48 8.38 -8.04
N GLY A 518 17.18 8.16 -8.28
CA GLY A 518 16.29 9.07 -9.00
C GLY A 518 15.10 8.35 -9.62
N SER A 519 14.48 8.97 -10.64
CA SER A 519 13.36 8.38 -11.38
C SER A 519 13.60 8.46 -12.89
N TRP A 520 13.28 7.38 -13.60
CA TRP A 520 13.20 7.39 -15.06
C TRP A 520 11.88 8.00 -15.53
N THR A 521 11.93 8.75 -16.62
CA THR A 521 10.71 9.07 -17.38
C THR A 521 10.33 7.87 -18.26
N LYS A 522 9.03 7.74 -18.53
CA LYS A 522 8.52 6.90 -19.63
C LYS A 522 8.72 7.63 -20.96
N PRO A 523 8.53 6.96 -22.13
CA PRO A 523 8.51 7.63 -23.42
C PRO A 523 7.52 8.80 -23.45
N GLY A 524 7.89 9.91 -24.11
CA GLY A 524 7.09 11.13 -24.18
C GLY A 524 7.43 12.15 -23.08
N VAL A 525 6.50 13.05 -22.83
CA VAL A 525 6.71 14.19 -21.92
C VAL A 525 6.38 13.84 -20.50
N ALA A 526 7.39 13.85 -19.63
CA ALA A 526 7.23 13.80 -18.17
C ALA A 526 7.20 15.21 -17.58
N ARG A 527 6.45 15.40 -16.50
CA ARG A 527 6.24 16.73 -15.89
C ARG A 527 6.74 16.77 -14.47
N LEU A 528 7.38 17.91 -14.13
CA LEU A 528 7.62 18.30 -12.75
C LEU A 528 6.81 19.55 -12.47
N CYS A 529 6.05 19.58 -11.39
CA CYS A 529 5.29 20.73 -10.93
C CYS A 529 5.82 21.15 -9.56
N LEU A 530 6.37 22.36 -9.48
CA LEU A 530 6.99 22.91 -8.29
C LEU A 530 6.09 24.04 -7.75
N PRO A 531 5.43 23.84 -6.59
CA PRO A 531 4.77 24.94 -5.91
C PRO A 531 5.83 25.90 -5.38
N LEU A 532 5.66 27.18 -5.65
CA LEU A 532 6.59 28.21 -5.22
C LEU A 532 6.06 28.90 -3.95
N PRO A 533 6.94 29.43 -3.07
CA PRO A 533 6.51 30.20 -1.91
C PRO A 533 5.65 31.42 -2.28
N ASP A 534 4.65 31.75 -1.44
CA ASP A 534 3.71 32.85 -1.70
C ASP A 534 4.35 34.26 -1.66
N ASP A 535 5.50 34.35 -1.00
CA ASP A 535 6.25 35.61 -0.82
C ASP A 535 7.31 35.85 -1.91
N MET A 536 7.22 35.12 -3.01
CA MET A 536 8.12 35.29 -4.15
C MET A 536 7.86 36.64 -4.85
N ALA A 537 8.65 37.64 -4.49
CA ALA A 537 8.75 38.85 -5.29
C ALA A 537 9.44 38.56 -6.63
N GLU A 538 9.26 39.45 -7.62
CA GLU A 538 9.95 39.33 -8.91
C GLU A 538 11.46 39.39 -8.73
N GLN A 539 12.12 38.22 -8.69
CA GLN A 539 13.54 38.06 -8.45
C GLN A 539 14.18 37.10 -9.42
N ASP A 540 15.50 37.14 -9.49
CA ASP A 540 16.29 36.18 -10.26
C ASP A 540 16.57 34.95 -9.40
N PHE A 541 16.14 33.81 -9.91
CA PHE A 541 16.38 32.49 -9.33
C PHE A 541 17.33 31.69 -10.19
N LEU A 542 18.11 30.80 -9.56
CA LEU A 542 18.87 29.77 -10.22
C LEU A 542 18.12 28.45 -10.09
N PHE A 543 17.87 27.84 -11.24
CA PHE A 543 17.33 26.50 -11.32
C PHE A 543 18.42 25.52 -11.70
N CYS A 544 18.55 24.46 -10.94
CA CYS A 544 19.53 23.40 -11.15
C CYS A 544 18.80 22.07 -11.34
N LEU A 545 19.16 21.34 -12.39
CA LEU A 545 18.58 20.03 -12.72
C LEU A 545 19.68 19.05 -13.06
N ARG A 546 19.65 17.85 -12.48
CA ARG A 546 20.58 16.79 -12.81
C ARG A 546 19.85 15.64 -13.48
N LEU A 547 20.34 15.28 -14.66
CA LEU A 547 19.79 14.25 -15.51
C LEU A 547 20.78 13.10 -15.68
N ARG A 548 20.25 11.91 -16.02
CA ARG A 548 21.01 10.71 -16.33
C ARG A 548 20.53 10.11 -17.65
N GLY A 549 21.44 9.86 -18.57
CA GLY A 549 21.17 9.18 -19.82
C GLY A 549 20.95 7.67 -19.61
N PRO A 550 20.05 7.05 -20.37
CA PRO A 550 19.91 5.60 -20.42
C PRO A 550 21.11 4.92 -21.10
N ALA A 551 20.95 3.64 -21.45
CA ALA A 551 22.00 2.88 -22.15
C ALA A 551 22.36 3.40 -23.54
N PHE A 552 21.63 4.39 -24.07
CA PHE A 552 21.80 4.98 -25.41
C PHE A 552 21.90 6.51 -25.33
N ALA A 553 22.42 7.10 -26.42
CA ALA A 553 22.34 8.55 -26.58
C ALA A 553 20.89 8.97 -26.78
N THR A 554 20.38 9.80 -25.88
CA THR A 554 18.97 10.20 -25.86
C THR A 554 18.84 11.70 -26.05
N PRO A 555 18.12 12.15 -27.10
CA PRO A 555 17.76 13.55 -27.25
C PRO A 555 16.76 13.92 -26.15
N ILE A 556 16.95 15.08 -25.55
CA ILE A 556 16.02 15.66 -24.58
C ILE A 556 15.57 17.04 -25.01
N LYS A 557 14.34 17.37 -24.66
CA LYS A 557 13.79 18.69 -24.86
C LYS A 557 13.08 19.12 -23.57
N ILE A 558 13.48 20.26 -23.02
CA ILE A 558 12.92 20.79 -21.77
C ILE A 558 12.29 22.14 -22.02
N ASN A 559 11.01 22.27 -21.66
CA ASN A 559 10.30 23.55 -21.62
C ASN A 559 9.90 23.88 -20.20
N ILE A 560 9.91 25.17 -19.86
CA ILE A 560 9.57 25.67 -18.54
C ILE A 560 8.43 26.66 -18.64
N PHE A 561 7.45 26.48 -17.78
CA PHE A 561 6.23 27.27 -17.68
C PHE A 561 6.10 27.83 -16.26
N ALA A 562 5.67 29.07 -16.14
CA ALA A 562 5.31 29.74 -14.89
C ALA A 562 3.81 30.07 -14.94
N ASP A 563 3.03 29.59 -13.97
CA ASP A 563 1.56 29.71 -13.91
C ASP A 563 0.85 29.37 -15.23
N GLY A 564 1.38 28.38 -15.95
CA GLY A 564 0.87 27.91 -17.24
C GLY A 564 1.45 28.61 -18.46
N GLU A 565 2.10 29.75 -18.34
CA GLU A 565 2.74 30.48 -19.43
C GLU A 565 4.16 29.99 -19.69
N HIS A 566 4.53 29.84 -20.98
CA HIS A 566 5.86 29.41 -21.38
C HIS A 566 6.89 30.52 -21.13
N VAL A 567 7.84 30.27 -20.22
CA VAL A 567 8.85 31.29 -19.83
C VAL A 567 10.26 31.01 -20.32
N PHE A 568 10.60 29.71 -20.58
CA PHE A 568 11.93 29.34 -21.03
C PHE A 568 11.98 28.00 -21.77
N GLY A 569 12.89 27.88 -22.74
CA GLY A 569 13.08 26.68 -23.55
C GLY A 569 12.67 26.90 -25.02
N PRO A 570 12.69 25.85 -25.84
CA PRO A 570 13.19 24.52 -25.53
C PRO A 570 14.70 24.51 -25.25
N ILE A 571 15.11 23.79 -24.21
CA ILE A 571 16.50 23.38 -24.03
C ILE A 571 16.64 22.03 -24.72
N GLU A 572 17.37 21.97 -25.84
CA GLU A 572 17.57 20.74 -26.60
C GLU A 572 19.00 20.25 -26.43
N ARG A 573 19.15 19.00 -25.99
CA ARG A 573 20.44 18.33 -25.76
C ARG A 573 20.36 16.86 -26.10
N THR A 574 21.51 16.24 -26.30
CA THR A 574 21.64 14.80 -26.39
C THR A 574 22.53 14.31 -25.24
N ILE A 575 21.98 13.46 -24.38
CA ILE A 575 22.74 12.83 -23.30
C ILE A 575 23.27 11.50 -23.79
N GLY A 576 24.60 11.33 -23.76
CA GLY A 576 25.25 10.10 -24.18
C GLY A 576 24.95 8.93 -23.24
N ARG A 577 25.23 7.71 -23.73
CA ARG A 577 25.01 6.44 -22.97
C ARG A 577 25.55 6.52 -21.56
N GLY A 578 24.70 6.30 -20.56
CA GLY A 578 25.04 6.25 -19.15
C GLY A 578 25.63 7.56 -18.58
N LYS A 579 25.72 8.61 -19.38
CA LYS A 579 26.28 9.91 -18.96
C LYS A 579 25.30 10.67 -18.09
N ARG A 580 25.84 11.60 -17.31
CA ARG A 580 25.06 12.55 -16.49
C ARG A 580 25.19 13.94 -17.08
N LEU A 581 24.12 14.71 -17.00
CA LEU A 581 24.07 16.11 -17.43
C LEU A 581 23.55 16.97 -16.28
N GLY A 582 24.34 17.95 -15.88
CA GLY A 582 23.89 19.00 -14.99
C GLY A 582 23.51 20.24 -15.80
N LEU A 583 22.29 20.75 -15.60
CA LEU A 583 21.81 21.98 -16.16
C LEU A 583 21.67 23.03 -15.05
N TRP A 584 22.13 24.23 -15.34
CA TRP A 584 22.02 25.36 -14.43
C TRP A 584 21.68 26.59 -15.23
N PHE A 585 20.57 27.25 -14.93
CA PHE A 585 20.13 28.43 -15.64
C PHE A 585 19.37 29.44 -14.74
N SER A 586 19.41 30.72 -15.10
CA SER A 586 18.69 31.76 -14.37
C SER A 586 17.28 31.93 -14.90
N LEU A 587 16.33 32.08 -14.01
CA LEU A 587 14.93 32.39 -14.27
C LEU A 587 14.54 33.64 -13.46
N ARG A 588 13.89 34.61 -14.10
CA ARG A 588 13.21 35.68 -13.38
C ARG A 588 11.76 35.24 -13.15
N LEU A 589 11.39 35.07 -11.89
CA LEU A 589 10.11 34.45 -11.52
C LEU A 589 9.32 35.44 -10.63
N ASN A 590 8.02 35.49 -10.95
CA ASN A 590 6.95 35.99 -10.11
C ASN A 590 5.74 35.10 -10.40
N ALA A 591 5.71 33.93 -9.79
CA ALA A 591 4.74 32.90 -10.08
C ALA A 591 4.47 32.06 -8.82
N LYS A 592 3.29 31.45 -8.77
CA LYS A 592 2.92 30.49 -7.70
C LYS A 592 3.35 29.07 -8.02
N GLN A 593 3.53 28.74 -9.30
CA GLN A 593 3.90 27.40 -9.73
C GLN A 593 4.88 27.45 -10.90
N LEU A 594 5.90 26.61 -10.83
CA LEU A 594 6.80 26.34 -11.94
C LEU A 594 6.53 24.92 -12.46
N ARG A 595 6.36 24.76 -13.78
CA ARG A 595 6.21 23.46 -14.44
C ARG A 595 7.35 23.25 -15.43
N LEU A 596 7.97 22.08 -15.35
CA LEU A 596 8.94 21.59 -16.32
C LEU A 596 8.33 20.45 -17.12
N ASP A 597 8.31 20.60 -18.43
CA ASP A 597 7.97 19.54 -19.37
C ASP A 597 9.29 18.96 -19.92
N ILE A 598 9.58 17.69 -19.59
CA ILE A 598 10.82 16.98 -19.94
C ILE A 598 10.46 15.88 -20.94
N ASP A 599 10.81 16.08 -22.20
CA ASP A 599 10.62 15.09 -23.26
C ASP A 599 11.94 14.30 -23.42
N GLY A 600 11.90 13.03 -23.09
CA GLY A 600 13.01 12.07 -23.23
C GLY A 600 12.95 11.27 -24.54
N GLY A 601 12.15 11.70 -25.53
CA GLY A 601 12.02 11.06 -26.83
C GLY A 601 11.19 9.78 -26.82
N ALA A 602 11.40 8.92 -27.82
CA ALA A 602 10.59 7.71 -28.04
C ALA A 602 10.80 6.59 -27.01
N GLY A 603 11.79 6.75 -26.12
CA GLY A 603 12.17 5.72 -25.16
C GLY A 603 13.03 4.63 -25.78
N THR A 604 13.74 3.90 -24.92
CA THR A 604 14.58 2.77 -25.30
C THR A 604 14.52 1.70 -24.22
N SER A 605 14.38 0.45 -24.63
CA SER A 605 14.43 -0.68 -23.70
C SER A 605 15.85 -0.85 -23.12
N LEU A 606 15.93 -1.14 -21.83
CA LEU A 606 17.21 -1.43 -21.16
C LEU A 606 17.70 -2.87 -21.42
N GLY A 607 16.85 -3.72 -22.01
CA GLY A 607 17.14 -5.12 -22.33
C GLY A 607 15.88 -5.90 -22.72
N PRO A 608 15.98 -7.17 -23.09
CA PRO A 608 14.86 -7.95 -23.63
C PRO A 608 13.69 -8.19 -22.64
N ASN A 609 13.92 -7.97 -21.34
CA ASN A 609 12.88 -8.03 -20.30
C ASN A 609 12.73 -6.69 -19.56
N ASP A 610 13.28 -5.59 -20.11
CA ASP A 610 13.34 -4.31 -19.44
C ASP A 610 12.26 -3.35 -19.97
N ARG A 611 11.91 -2.43 -19.10
CA ARG A 611 10.96 -1.35 -19.38
C ARG A 611 11.55 -0.30 -20.32
N ASP A 612 10.71 0.30 -21.14
CA ASP A 612 11.10 1.44 -21.97
C ASP A 612 11.29 2.68 -21.09
N VAL A 613 12.47 3.28 -21.16
CA VAL A 613 12.85 4.47 -20.40
C VAL A 613 13.21 5.62 -21.32
N GLY A 614 12.85 6.83 -20.91
CA GLY A 614 13.30 8.07 -21.54
C GLY A 614 14.59 8.57 -20.88
N ILE A 615 14.48 9.58 -20.01
CA ILE A 615 15.61 10.18 -19.30
C ILE A 615 15.48 9.98 -17.80
N GLY A 616 16.59 9.77 -17.10
CA GLY A 616 16.63 9.74 -15.64
C GLY A 616 16.73 11.13 -15.07
N VAL A 617 15.91 11.45 -14.06
CA VAL A 617 15.98 12.70 -13.31
C VAL A 617 16.40 12.38 -11.89
N THR A 618 17.52 12.96 -11.43
CA THR A 618 18.10 12.58 -10.14
C THR A 618 17.80 13.61 -9.06
N HIS A 619 18.11 14.86 -9.33
CA HIS A 619 17.97 15.96 -8.37
C HIS A 619 17.52 17.23 -9.06
N LEU A 620 16.88 18.10 -8.29
CA LEU A 620 16.63 19.48 -8.66
C LEU A 620 16.89 20.42 -7.46
N MET A 621 17.15 21.67 -7.74
CA MET A 621 17.23 22.74 -6.75
C MET A 621 16.76 24.04 -7.38
N LEU A 622 16.01 24.83 -6.63
CA LEU A 622 15.71 26.23 -6.93
C LEU A 622 16.26 27.09 -5.79
N CYS A 623 17.06 28.10 -6.09
CA CYS A 623 17.57 29.02 -5.08
C CYS A 623 17.59 30.46 -5.61
N HIS A 624 17.68 31.43 -4.72
CA HIS A 624 17.92 32.83 -5.13
C HIS A 624 19.24 32.94 -5.89
N ALA A 625 19.28 33.78 -6.92
CA ALA A 625 20.48 33.94 -7.75
C ALA A 625 21.71 34.37 -6.95
N GLU A 626 21.53 35.08 -5.85
CA GLU A 626 22.59 35.57 -4.98
C GLU A 626 22.97 34.60 -3.84
N ASP A 627 22.24 33.53 -3.68
CA ASP A 627 22.51 32.50 -2.65
C ASP A 627 23.80 31.73 -2.96
N ALA A 628 24.90 32.26 -2.45
CA ALA A 628 26.23 31.68 -2.67
C ALA A 628 26.43 30.37 -1.91
N GLU A 629 25.68 30.10 -0.82
CA GLU A 629 25.79 28.91 -0.03
C GLU A 629 25.08 27.74 -0.73
N ALA A 630 23.86 27.95 -1.17
CA ALA A 630 23.12 26.95 -1.98
C ALA A 630 23.91 26.58 -3.24
N ARG A 631 24.46 27.57 -3.96
CA ARG A 631 25.32 27.30 -5.12
C ARG A 631 26.56 26.49 -4.79
N ARG A 632 27.24 26.78 -3.69
CA ARG A 632 28.40 25.99 -3.23
C ARG A 632 28.01 24.61 -2.83
N SER A 633 26.88 24.43 -2.14
CA SER A 633 26.34 23.13 -1.75
C SER A 633 26.06 22.26 -2.98
N PHE A 634 25.36 22.81 -3.98
CA PHE A 634 25.10 22.10 -5.24
C PHE A 634 26.41 21.71 -5.96
N LEU A 635 27.37 22.62 -6.08
CA LEU A 635 28.65 22.33 -6.75
C LEU A 635 29.50 21.30 -5.98
N ARG A 636 29.41 21.28 -4.65
CA ARG A 636 30.08 20.22 -3.84
C ARG A 636 29.44 18.86 -4.02
N ALA A 637 28.11 18.84 -4.09
CA ALA A 637 27.38 17.60 -4.34
C ALA A 637 27.64 17.04 -5.77
N PHE A 638 27.93 17.95 -6.72
CA PHE A 638 28.16 17.61 -8.14
C PHE A 638 29.37 18.36 -8.69
N PRO A 639 30.60 17.92 -8.39
CA PRO A 639 31.83 18.61 -8.81
C PRO A 639 32.07 18.61 -10.33
N GLU A 640 31.14 18.09 -11.08
CA GLU A 640 31.22 17.86 -12.52
C GLU A 640 30.88 19.10 -13.38
N PHE A 641 30.41 20.19 -12.78
CA PHE A 641 30.09 21.41 -13.53
C PHE A 641 31.32 22.16 -13.98
N GLY A 642 31.45 22.39 -15.29
CA GLY A 642 32.64 23.04 -15.85
C GLY A 642 32.49 23.88 -17.10
N LEU A 643 31.37 23.86 -17.81
CA LEU A 643 31.18 24.62 -19.04
C LEU A 643 29.94 25.51 -18.95
N ALA A 644 30.10 26.82 -19.28
CA ALA A 644 28.96 27.73 -19.42
C ALA A 644 28.64 27.91 -20.91
N SER A 645 27.38 27.71 -21.27
CA SER A 645 26.85 28.07 -22.58
C SER A 645 25.70 29.07 -22.43
N ARG A 646 25.47 29.86 -23.48
CA ARG A 646 24.36 30.81 -23.51
C ARG A 646 23.30 30.36 -24.49
N ILE A 647 22.05 30.22 -24.01
CA ILE A 647 20.88 29.98 -24.84
C ILE A 647 19.90 31.11 -24.66
N LYS A 648 19.54 31.78 -25.77
CA LYS A 648 18.63 32.96 -25.78
C LYS A 648 19.02 34.04 -24.76
N GLY A 649 20.34 34.34 -24.67
CA GLY A 649 20.85 35.38 -23.77
C GLY A 649 21.02 34.99 -22.30
N ARG A 650 20.62 33.79 -21.89
CA ARG A 650 20.75 33.25 -20.52
C ARG A 650 21.94 32.31 -20.41
N ALA A 651 22.66 32.35 -19.31
CA ALA A 651 23.78 31.47 -19.06
C ALA A 651 23.27 30.08 -18.61
N ILE A 652 23.74 29.06 -19.29
CA ILE A 652 23.53 27.68 -18.89
C ILE A 652 24.88 27.05 -18.61
N LEU A 653 25.05 26.50 -17.44
CA LEU A 653 26.22 25.72 -17.07
C LEU A 653 25.92 24.25 -17.38
N GLU A 654 26.79 23.66 -18.20
CA GLU A 654 26.62 22.26 -18.60
C GLU A 654 27.92 21.51 -18.28
N ARG A 655 27.75 20.30 -17.80
CA ARG A 655 28.80 19.30 -17.84
C ARG A 655 28.21 17.94 -18.20
N ILE A 656 28.84 17.29 -19.18
CA ILE A 656 28.55 15.93 -19.55
C ILE A 656 29.56 15.03 -18.86
N ASP A 657 29.09 14.15 -17.99
CA ASP A 657 29.94 13.24 -17.24
C ASP A 657 30.32 11.99 -18.00
N ILE A 658 31.47 11.45 -17.61
CA ILE A 658 31.94 10.13 -18.04
C ILE A 658 31.03 9.06 -17.41
N PRO A 659 30.79 7.92 -18.07
CA PRO A 659 29.95 6.86 -17.53
C PRO A 659 30.44 6.41 -16.15
N ALA A 660 29.51 6.23 -15.21
CA ALA A 660 29.81 5.51 -13.99
C ALA A 660 30.17 4.05 -14.35
N PRO A 661 31.14 3.46 -13.67
CA PRO A 661 31.57 2.09 -13.90
C PRO A 661 30.45 1.06 -13.79
#